data_9f415239e82c29deb932a771dce4d7e1
#
_entry.id   9f415239e82c29deb932a771dce4d7e1
#
_cell.length_a   1.000
_cell.length_b   1.000
_cell.length_c   1.000
_cell.angle_alpha   90.00
_cell.angle_beta   90.00
_cell.angle_gamma   90.00
#
_symmetry.space_group_name_H-M   'P 1'
#
loop_
_entity.id
_entity.type
_entity.pdbx_description
1 polymer ?
#
loop_
_entity_poly.entity_id
_entity_poly.type
_entity_poly.pdbx_seq_one_letter_code
_entity_poly.pdbx_strand_id
1 'polypeptide(L)'
;MKQNVASKGTLSAGRMRLRAAACAGLTAAVCFAGCVPAEAKVTQIVIDQRESPTYAGAAFGTVGQYEKFIGRAFGEIDPNDRRNAIIQDIQLAPRNANGKVAYVATFTLVKPLDMTKGNNILLYQVVNRGNRGQAFNIGGDPGDGFVQNGGYTLLWSGWQGDVALRPNHANETVQVPVAKNPDGSPVTGPVIFRFANEPAGTHTISLAVPPPGGFTGVVYQPLSLDTTKATLEKHAAESTTAVTGGVVPVPSNAWAWADCSVVPFPGTPDPTKICLKDGFDPSFLYQIVYTAKDPLVLGVGLAATRDVVSFFRHATQDDAGTANPVANHLSYVIGHGTSQSGNLLKTMIHLGFNEDEQGRIVFQGANPYIAARQTPTNFRFALPGGAATLFEPGSEPVLWWQDWPDKVRGRARAGMLDRCRDTDTCPKIVETFGATEFWDLRMSPGLVGTDAKHDIPLPHNVRRFYFPGTTHGGGAGGFPTATTPPSACTLQSNPNPEIDTQRALFVALTDWVVEGKRPPHSRYPRLDEGLLVRPTKAAMGFPTVPGLPFSDNFENPVLDYDLGPKFIYNDMSGIISNEPPTVQQVITTLVPRVNADGNEIGGVPSVQHQAPLGTYLGWNVMAAGFFKGQICAFTGGFVPFAKSAVDRVASHDPRPSLEERYGTQDGYNCAVRLAAKGAVAQRMLLQADADRLIPQAAASNVLPTTGSASDNRTAALLCSLERLSDQHGDHDSDDGDED
;
A
#
# COMPACT_ATOMS: atom_id res chain seq x y z
N MET A 1 -49.75 35.04 -30.39
CA MET A 1 -49.92 34.83 -31.83
C MET A 1 -49.33 33.48 -32.15
N LYS A 2 -50.20 32.52 -32.27
CA LYS A 2 -50.56 31.71 -33.47
C LYS A 2 -49.32 31.02 -34.09
N GLN A 3 -49.24 29.72 -34.37
CA GLN A 3 -50.08 28.52 -34.41
C GLN A 3 -49.14 27.39 -34.80
N ASN A 4 -49.19 26.24 -34.10
CA ASN A 4 -49.65 24.94 -34.58
C ASN A 4 -49.26 24.50 -36.00
N VAL A 5 -48.66 23.31 -36.15
CA VAL A 5 -49.42 22.12 -36.58
C VAL A 5 -48.56 20.86 -36.47
N ALA A 6 -49.18 19.80 -35.89
CA ALA A 6 -48.71 18.43 -35.82
C ALA A 6 -49.04 17.66 -37.11
N SER A 7 -48.28 16.60 -37.41
CA SER A 7 -48.86 15.51 -38.19
C SER A 7 -48.21 14.16 -37.81
N LYS A 8 -49.09 13.24 -37.42
CA LYS A 8 -48.88 11.80 -37.21
C LYS A 8 -48.78 11.07 -38.55
N GLY A 9 -48.06 10.00 -38.59
CA GLY A 9 -48.09 9.05 -39.71
C GLY A 9 -47.61 7.64 -39.23
N THR A 10 -48.53 6.76 -39.17
CA THR A 10 -48.52 5.38 -38.68
C THR A 10 -47.96 4.35 -39.68
N LEU A 11 -47.33 3.30 -39.15
CA LEU A 11 -47.32 1.86 -39.50
C LEU A 11 -47.33 1.44 -40.98
N SER A 12 -46.37 0.55 -41.33
CA SER A 12 -46.70 -0.70 -42.05
C SER A 12 -45.63 -1.77 -41.92
N ALA A 13 -46.02 -2.95 -41.45
CA ALA A 13 -45.30 -4.20 -41.47
C ALA A 13 -45.44 -4.83 -42.88
N GLY A 14 -44.37 -5.44 -43.36
CA GLY A 14 -44.39 -6.20 -44.62
C GLY A 14 -43.50 -7.42 -44.53
N ARG A 15 -44.16 -8.57 -44.45
CA ARG A 15 -43.57 -9.94 -44.49
C ARG A 15 -43.23 -10.41 -45.89
N MET A 16 -42.21 -11.30 -45.99
CA MET A 16 -42.13 -12.50 -46.81
C MET A 16 -41.60 -12.38 -48.23
N ARG A 17 -40.53 -13.09 -48.66
CA ARG A 17 -40.56 -14.49 -49.15
C ARG A 17 -39.20 -14.99 -49.59
N LEU A 18 -38.94 -16.26 -49.25
CA LEU A 18 -37.91 -17.12 -49.81
C LEU A 18 -37.92 -17.19 -51.34
N ARG A 19 -36.74 -17.27 -51.95
CA ARG A 19 -36.50 -18.10 -53.14
C ARG A 19 -35.13 -18.75 -53.04
N ALA A 20 -35.15 -20.07 -52.99
CA ALA A 20 -34.01 -20.95 -53.20
C ALA A 20 -33.65 -21.01 -54.71
N ALA A 21 -32.38 -20.94 -55.02
CA ALA A 21 -31.85 -21.42 -56.27
C ALA A 21 -30.52 -22.13 -56.00
N ALA A 22 -30.49 -23.42 -56.24
CA ALA A 22 -29.33 -24.27 -56.20
C ALA A 22 -28.48 -24.00 -57.47
N CYS A 23 -27.14 -23.90 -57.31
CA CYS A 23 -26.19 -24.25 -58.31
C CYS A 23 -24.96 -24.90 -57.68
N ALA A 24 -24.61 -26.06 -58.21
CA ALA A 24 -23.58 -26.96 -57.73
C ALA A 24 -22.17 -26.52 -58.18
N GLY A 25 -21.18 -26.84 -57.33
CA GLY A 25 -19.85 -27.27 -57.72
C GLY A 25 -18.76 -26.24 -57.79
N LEU A 26 -17.89 -26.21 -56.79
CA LEU A 26 -16.44 -26.45 -56.87
C LEU A 26 -15.85 -26.36 -55.46
N THR A 27 -15.43 -27.47 -54.93
CA THR A 27 -14.64 -27.58 -53.68
C THR A 27 -13.25 -26.97 -53.90
N ALA A 28 -13.05 -25.74 -53.41
CA ALA A 28 -11.72 -25.23 -53.09
C ALA A 28 -11.61 -25.25 -51.55
N ALA A 29 -10.92 -26.25 -51.02
CA ALA A 29 -10.51 -26.26 -49.60
C ALA A 29 -9.49 -25.14 -49.39
N VAL A 30 -9.98 -23.94 -49.05
CA VAL A 30 -9.16 -22.90 -48.46
C VAL A 30 -9.01 -23.28 -46.99
N CYS A 31 -7.84 -23.82 -46.62
CA CYS A 31 -7.41 -23.85 -45.22
C CYS A 31 -7.39 -22.42 -44.71
N PHE A 32 -8.48 -22.00 -44.07
CA PHE A 32 -8.42 -20.94 -43.09
C PHE A 32 -7.62 -21.51 -41.92
N ALA A 33 -6.29 -21.42 -42.00
CA ALA A 33 -5.51 -21.32 -40.78
C ALA A 33 -6.02 -20.07 -40.08
N GLY A 34 -6.98 -20.24 -39.15
CA GLY A 34 -7.38 -19.20 -38.24
C GLY A 34 -6.11 -18.72 -37.58
N CYS A 35 -5.66 -17.50 -37.84
CA CYS A 35 -4.79 -16.78 -36.97
C CYS A 35 -5.57 -16.66 -35.66
N VAL A 36 -5.42 -17.60 -34.75
CA VAL A 36 -5.74 -17.39 -33.34
C VAL A 36 -4.83 -16.24 -32.94
N PRO A 37 -5.35 -15.08 -32.54
CA PRO A 37 -4.50 -14.02 -32.04
C PRO A 37 -3.66 -14.62 -30.92
N ALA A 38 -2.33 -14.54 -31.07
CA ALA A 38 -1.41 -15.04 -30.05
C ALA A 38 -1.64 -14.19 -28.79
N GLU A 39 -2.32 -14.78 -27.81
CA GLU A 39 -2.66 -14.12 -26.54
C GLU A 39 -1.38 -13.91 -25.74
N ALA A 40 -1.27 -12.75 -25.07
CA ALA A 40 -0.25 -12.55 -24.05
C ALA A 40 -0.61 -13.42 -22.84
N LYS A 41 0.36 -14.14 -22.31
CA LYS A 41 0.16 -15.11 -21.24
C LYS A 41 1.48 -15.59 -20.66
N VAL A 42 1.40 -16.29 -19.53
CA VAL A 42 2.49 -17.16 -19.10
C VAL A 42 2.60 -18.31 -20.11
N THR A 43 3.75 -18.40 -20.78
CA THR A 43 4.03 -19.43 -21.80
C THR A 43 4.73 -20.64 -21.21
N GLN A 44 5.46 -20.45 -20.10
CA GLN A 44 6.18 -21.53 -19.43
C GLN A 44 6.33 -21.23 -17.94
N ILE A 45 6.20 -22.26 -17.10
CA ILE A 45 6.65 -22.23 -15.71
C ILE A 45 7.83 -23.18 -15.52
N VAL A 46 8.79 -22.78 -14.69
CA VAL A 46 9.90 -23.62 -14.25
C VAL A 46 9.88 -23.68 -12.74
N ILE A 47 9.74 -24.89 -12.20
CA ILE A 47 9.84 -25.12 -10.76
C ILE A 47 11.31 -25.32 -10.42
N ASP A 48 11.92 -24.34 -9.75
CA ASP A 48 13.33 -24.38 -9.36
C ASP A 48 13.53 -25.16 -8.06
N GLN A 49 12.55 -25.08 -7.14
CA GLN A 49 12.60 -25.78 -5.85
C GLN A 49 11.19 -26.24 -5.44
N ARG A 50 11.13 -27.42 -4.77
CA ARG A 50 9.92 -27.94 -4.13
C ARG A 50 10.25 -28.42 -2.73
N GLU A 51 9.47 -27.96 -1.75
CA GLU A 51 9.54 -28.41 -0.37
C GLU A 51 8.20 -29.06 0.01
N SER A 52 8.20 -30.37 0.26
CA SER A 52 6.97 -31.13 0.51
C SER A 52 7.22 -32.24 1.55
N PRO A 53 6.63 -32.14 2.77
CA PRO A 53 5.88 -30.99 3.26
C PRO A 53 6.79 -29.80 3.60
N THR A 54 6.25 -28.57 3.51
CA THR A 54 6.91 -27.36 4.01
C THR A 54 6.63 -27.14 5.50
N TYR A 55 7.14 -26.02 6.08
CA TYR A 55 6.97 -25.66 7.48
C TYR A 55 7.45 -26.76 8.46
N ALA A 56 8.57 -27.42 8.12
CA ALA A 56 9.10 -28.57 8.86
C ALA A 56 8.06 -29.67 9.12
N GLY A 57 7.08 -29.82 8.24
CA GLY A 57 6.04 -30.84 8.34
C GLY A 57 4.88 -30.51 9.28
N ALA A 58 4.76 -29.26 9.75
CA ALA A 58 3.63 -28.83 10.57
C ALA A 58 2.29 -29.06 9.87
N ALA A 59 1.28 -29.47 10.65
CA ALA A 59 -0.09 -29.61 10.19
C ALA A 59 -0.96 -28.48 10.76
N PHE A 60 -1.89 -27.96 9.95
CA PHE A 60 -2.74 -26.82 10.27
C PHE A 60 -4.21 -27.26 10.35
N GLY A 61 -4.75 -27.35 11.55
CA GLY A 61 -6.14 -27.71 11.80
C GLY A 61 -6.60 -28.93 10.99
N THR A 62 -7.76 -28.83 10.35
CA THR A 62 -8.33 -29.87 9.48
C THR A 62 -7.72 -29.91 8.08
N VAL A 63 -7.02 -28.85 7.66
CA VAL A 63 -6.39 -28.72 6.34
C VAL A 63 -5.18 -29.65 6.21
N GLY A 64 -4.39 -29.80 7.28
CA GLY A 64 -3.22 -30.65 7.31
C GLY A 64 -1.95 -29.94 6.86
N GLN A 65 -1.05 -30.68 6.20
CA GLN A 65 0.25 -30.18 5.77
C GLN A 65 0.16 -29.38 4.48
N TYR A 66 1.19 -28.57 4.26
CA TYR A 66 1.36 -27.74 3.06
C TYR A 66 2.63 -28.14 2.31
N GLU A 67 2.68 -27.78 1.02
CA GLU A 67 3.88 -27.84 0.19
C GLU A 67 4.15 -26.50 -0.47
N LYS A 68 5.43 -26.24 -0.76
CA LYS A 68 5.91 -24.98 -1.32
C LYS A 68 6.65 -25.22 -2.63
N PHE A 69 6.36 -24.40 -3.62
CA PHE A 69 7.04 -24.32 -4.91
C PHE A 69 7.66 -22.95 -5.07
N ILE A 70 8.92 -22.91 -5.47
CA ILE A 70 9.62 -21.68 -5.87
C ILE A 70 10.01 -21.86 -7.32
N GLY A 71 9.75 -20.83 -8.15
CA GLY A 71 9.99 -20.97 -9.57
C GLY A 71 9.96 -19.67 -10.35
N ARG A 72 9.93 -19.80 -11.66
CA ARG A 72 9.90 -18.70 -12.62
C ARG A 72 8.76 -18.92 -13.62
N ALA A 73 8.06 -17.83 -13.91
CA ALA A 73 7.04 -17.74 -14.94
C ALA A 73 7.60 -16.90 -16.11
N PHE A 74 7.68 -17.49 -17.27
CA PHE A 74 8.04 -16.83 -18.52
C PHE A 74 6.76 -16.40 -19.21
N GLY A 75 6.68 -15.14 -19.59
CA GLY A 75 5.48 -14.61 -20.23
C GLY A 75 5.78 -13.67 -21.40
N GLU A 76 4.76 -13.46 -22.20
CA GLU A 76 4.76 -12.61 -23.38
C GLU A 76 3.57 -11.65 -23.35
N ILE A 77 3.79 -10.38 -23.61
CA ILE A 77 2.78 -9.32 -23.65
C ILE A 77 2.61 -8.83 -25.08
N ASP A 78 1.35 -8.75 -25.56
CA ASP A 78 1.07 -8.08 -26.83
C ASP A 78 1.08 -6.56 -26.62
N PRO A 79 2.04 -5.85 -27.20
CA PRO A 79 2.10 -4.39 -27.04
C PRO A 79 1.00 -3.64 -27.80
N ASN A 80 0.29 -4.33 -28.71
CA ASN A 80 -0.80 -3.78 -29.50
C ASN A 80 -2.18 -4.06 -28.88
N ASP A 81 -2.25 -4.93 -27.85
CA ASP A 81 -3.49 -5.11 -27.10
C ASP A 81 -3.82 -3.83 -26.32
N ARG A 82 -5.11 -3.42 -26.36
CA ARG A 82 -5.60 -2.21 -25.69
C ARG A 82 -5.31 -2.20 -24.18
N ARG A 83 -5.25 -3.37 -23.56
CA ARG A 83 -5.02 -3.54 -22.12
C ARG A 83 -3.57 -3.27 -21.73
N ASN A 84 -2.65 -3.42 -22.68
CA ASN A 84 -1.21 -3.22 -22.51
C ASN A 84 -0.73 -1.86 -23.04
N ALA A 85 -1.52 -1.20 -23.88
CA ALA A 85 -1.17 0.07 -24.53
C ALA A 85 -0.89 1.21 -23.53
N ILE A 86 -1.43 1.09 -22.30
CA ILE A 86 -1.19 2.06 -21.21
C ILE A 86 0.22 1.96 -20.62
N ILE A 87 0.93 0.85 -20.83
CA ILE A 87 2.28 0.66 -20.31
C ILE A 87 3.22 1.65 -21.01
N GLN A 88 3.80 2.56 -20.23
CA GLN A 88 4.72 3.55 -20.76
C GLN A 88 5.91 2.90 -21.44
N ASP A 89 6.26 3.39 -22.62
CA ASP A 89 7.35 2.90 -23.47
C ASP A 89 7.25 1.43 -23.92
N ILE A 90 6.08 0.78 -23.82
CA ILE A 90 5.89 -0.61 -24.28
C ILE A 90 6.21 -0.76 -25.77
N GLN A 91 5.95 0.27 -26.59
CA GLN A 91 6.28 0.27 -28.02
C GLN A 91 7.77 0.40 -28.29
N LEU A 92 8.57 0.86 -27.33
CA LEU A 92 10.02 0.96 -27.37
C LEU A 92 10.73 -0.26 -26.76
N ALA A 93 9.97 -1.21 -26.22
CA ALA A 93 10.50 -2.46 -25.70
C ALA A 93 10.94 -3.39 -26.84
N PRO A 94 12.07 -4.12 -26.70
CA PRO A 94 12.48 -5.16 -27.63
C PRO A 94 11.40 -6.21 -27.84
N ARG A 95 11.28 -6.71 -29.08
CA ARG A 95 10.33 -7.77 -29.46
C ARG A 95 11.05 -9.10 -29.60
N ASN A 96 10.41 -10.16 -29.12
CA ASN A 96 10.85 -11.53 -29.44
C ASN A 96 10.42 -11.95 -30.85
N ALA A 97 10.71 -13.21 -31.23
CA ALA A 97 10.36 -13.76 -32.55
C ALA A 97 8.85 -13.74 -32.86
N ASN A 98 7.99 -13.69 -31.81
CA ASN A 98 6.53 -13.61 -31.93
C ASN A 98 6.02 -12.17 -32.05
N GLY A 99 6.91 -11.16 -32.07
CA GLY A 99 6.55 -9.75 -32.05
C GLY A 99 6.04 -9.26 -30.70
N LYS A 100 6.18 -10.04 -29.64
CA LYS A 100 5.72 -9.77 -28.28
C LYS A 100 6.85 -9.25 -27.39
N VAL A 101 6.50 -8.63 -26.27
CA VAL A 101 7.42 -8.20 -25.21
C VAL A 101 7.52 -9.30 -24.17
N ALA A 102 8.72 -9.86 -23.99
CA ALA A 102 8.94 -10.95 -23.05
C ALA A 102 9.26 -10.42 -21.64
N TYR A 103 8.86 -11.19 -20.63
CA TYR A 103 9.25 -10.97 -19.22
C TYR A 103 9.52 -12.32 -18.53
N VAL A 104 10.22 -12.27 -17.39
CA VAL A 104 10.38 -13.42 -16.49
C VAL A 104 10.08 -12.95 -15.07
N ALA A 105 9.02 -13.47 -14.46
CA ALA A 105 8.68 -13.22 -13.07
C ALA A 105 9.05 -14.41 -12.19
N THR A 106 9.71 -14.20 -11.07
CA THR A 106 9.84 -15.23 -10.05
C THR A 106 8.54 -15.37 -9.28
N PHE A 107 8.28 -16.56 -8.73
CA PHE A 107 7.12 -16.79 -7.86
C PHE A 107 7.41 -17.79 -6.75
N THR A 108 6.65 -17.64 -5.66
CA THR A 108 6.51 -18.65 -4.61
C THR A 108 5.04 -18.99 -4.46
N LEU A 109 4.72 -20.28 -4.55
CA LEU A 109 3.38 -20.84 -4.36
C LEU A 109 3.40 -21.77 -3.17
N VAL A 110 2.48 -21.59 -2.22
CA VAL A 110 2.30 -22.47 -1.06
C VAL A 110 0.85 -22.93 -1.04
N LYS A 111 0.63 -24.24 -0.98
CA LYS A 111 -0.70 -24.82 -1.07
C LYS A 111 -0.90 -25.99 -0.11
N PRO A 112 -2.14 -26.33 0.27
CA PRO A 112 -2.41 -27.59 0.95
C PRO A 112 -1.85 -28.78 0.18
N LEU A 113 -1.28 -29.75 0.88
CA LEU A 113 -0.81 -31.00 0.29
C LEU A 113 -1.98 -31.75 -0.35
N ASP A 114 -3.11 -31.79 0.38
CA ASP A 114 -4.40 -32.27 -0.10
C ASP A 114 -5.30 -31.08 -0.46
N MET A 115 -5.37 -30.72 -1.73
CA MET A 115 -6.14 -29.58 -2.24
C MET A 115 -7.66 -29.72 -1.99
N THR A 116 -8.18 -30.93 -1.72
CA THR A 116 -9.59 -31.12 -1.39
C THR A 116 -9.98 -30.57 -0.02
N LYS A 117 -8.99 -30.30 0.83
CA LYS A 117 -9.13 -29.67 2.15
C LYS A 117 -8.89 -28.15 2.13
N GLY A 118 -8.49 -27.61 0.99
CA GLY A 118 -8.37 -26.16 0.79
C GLY A 118 -9.71 -25.48 0.63
N ASN A 119 -9.74 -24.15 0.80
CA ASN A 119 -10.94 -23.32 0.67
C ASN A 119 -11.18 -22.82 -0.78
N ASN A 120 -10.44 -23.30 -1.75
CA ASN A 120 -10.51 -22.93 -3.17
C ASN A 120 -10.20 -21.44 -3.46
N ILE A 121 -9.53 -20.75 -2.54
CA ILE A 121 -9.15 -19.34 -2.68
C ILE A 121 -7.64 -19.23 -2.86
N LEU A 122 -7.23 -18.51 -3.89
CA LEU A 122 -5.87 -18.00 -4.04
C LEU A 122 -5.75 -16.66 -3.31
N LEU A 123 -4.98 -16.62 -2.23
CA LEU A 123 -4.56 -15.38 -1.61
C LEU A 123 -3.25 -14.93 -2.27
N TYR A 124 -3.37 -13.95 -3.16
CA TYR A 124 -2.22 -13.31 -3.78
C TYR A 124 -1.70 -12.21 -2.86
N GLN A 125 -0.51 -12.39 -2.33
CA GLN A 125 0.15 -11.39 -1.49
C GLN A 125 1.20 -10.63 -2.30
N VAL A 126 0.93 -9.38 -2.58
CA VAL A 126 1.85 -8.51 -3.34
C VAL A 126 3.14 -8.31 -2.54
N VAL A 127 4.27 -8.66 -3.13
CA VAL A 127 5.58 -8.48 -2.49
C VAL A 127 5.94 -7.00 -2.35
N ASN A 128 6.59 -6.62 -1.24
CA ASN A 128 7.09 -5.27 -1.03
C ASN A 128 8.60 -5.26 -1.25
N ARG A 129 9.08 -4.54 -2.28
CA ARG A 129 10.50 -4.55 -2.69
C ARG A 129 11.05 -5.99 -2.81
N GLY A 130 10.24 -6.88 -3.38
CA GLY A 130 10.55 -8.29 -3.53
C GLY A 130 10.41 -9.14 -2.27
N ASN A 131 10.24 -8.56 -1.10
CA ASN A 131 10.09 -9.32 0.14
C ASN A 131 8.69 -9.93 0.25
N ARG A 132 8.65 -11.23 0.54
CA ARG A 132 7.42 -11.95 0.85
C ARG A 132 6.97 -11.61 2.26
N GLY A 133 5.89 -10.87 2.39
CA GLY A 133 5.22 -10.64 3.67
C GLY A 133 4.18 -11.73 3.95
N GLN A 134 3.89 -11.99 5.22
CA GLN A 134 2.76 -12.79 5.63
C GLN A 134 1.83 -11.90 6.47
N ALA A 135 0.74 -11.46 5.85
CA ALA A 135 -0.02 -10.32 6.35
C ALA A 135 -0.95 -10.61 7.53
N PHE A 136 -1.43 -11.85 7.67
CA PHE A 136 -2.50 -12.17 8.62
C PHE A 136 -2.08 -13.13 9.73
N ASN A 137 -0.90 -13.74 9.66
CA ASN A 137 -0.39 -14.60 10.71
C ASN A 137 0.31 -13.77 11.80
N ILE A 138 -0.01 -14.00 13.06
CA ILE A 138 0.70 -13.39 14.17
C ILE A 138 1.97 -14.19 14.41
N GLY A 139 3.12 -13.49 14.45
CA GLY A 139 4.44 -14.15 14.64
C GLY A 139 5.13 -14.55 13.34
N GLY A 140 4.65 -14.11 12.18
CA GLY A 140 5.29 -14.29 10.87
C GLY A 140 4.78 -15.51 10.08
N ASP A 141 5.65 -16.15 9.30
CA ASP A 141 5.31 -17.29 8.46
C ASP A 141 5.93 -18.59 9.00
N PRO A 142 5.13 -19.62 9.39
CA PRO A 142 3.68 -19.64 9.41
C PRO A 142 3.04 -18.97 10.65
N GLY A 143 3.81 -18.54 11.65
CA GLY A 143 3.32 -17.91 12.86
C GLY A 143 2.24 -18.75 13.58
N ASP A 144 1.10 -18.13 13.89
CA ASP A 144 -0.07 -18.83 14.45
C ASP A 144 -0.87 -19.65 13.43
N GLY A 145 -0.46 -19.63 12.15
CA GLY A 145 -1.06 -20.42 11.09
C GLY A 145 -2.47 -19.98 10.68
N PHE A 146 -2.87 -18.75 10.94
CA PHE A 146 -4.22 -18.29 10.65
C PHE A 146 -4.65 -18.54 9.20
N VAL A 147 -3.84 -18.17 8.20
CA VAL A 147 -4.19 -18.40 6.79
C VAL A 147 -4.08 -19.86 6.39
N GLN A 148 -3.15 -20.62 6.97
CA GLN A 148 -3.00 -22.04 6.72
C GLN A 148 -4.17 -22.84 7.33
N ASN A 149 -4.59 -22.53 8.53
CA ASN A 149 -5.77 -23.13 9.16
C ASN A 149 -7.06 -22.80 8.36
N GLY A 150 -7.09 -21.65 7.68
CA GLY A 150 -8.18 -21.26 6.78
C GLY A 150 -8.18 -21.98 5.42
N GLY A 151 -7.15 -22.78 5.09
CA GLY A 151 -7.08 -23.55 3.85
C GLY A 151 -6.73 -22.76 2.60
N TYR A 152 -6.16 -21.57 2.73
CA TYR A 152 -5.80 -20.74 1.58
C TYR A 152 -4.60 -21.31 0.81
N THR A 153 -4.64 -21.17 -0.51
CA THR A 153 -3.46 -21.27 -1.36
C THR A 153 -2.80 -19.88 -1.43
N LEU A 154 -1.50 -19.80 -1.18
CA LEU A 154 -0.76 -18.54 -1.14
C LEU A 154 0.12 -18.39 -2.38
N LEU A 155 0.12 -17.20 -2.97
CA LEU A 155 0.97 -16.87 -4.11
C LEU A 155 1.63 -15.51 -3.90
N TRP A 156 2.94 -15.48 -4.11
CA TRP A 156 3.74 -14.27 -4.29
C TRP A 156 4.39 -14.33 -5.67
N SER A 157 4.46 -13.19 -6.37
CA SER A 157 5.25 -13.08 -7.60
C SER A 157 5.91 -11.73 -7.72
N GLY A 158 7.01 -11.67 -8.47
CA GLY A 158 7.73 -10.43 -8.71
C GLY A 158 6.98 -9.49 -9.63
N TRP A 159 6.89 -8.21 -9.23
CA TRP A 159 6.31 -7.14 -10.04
C TRP A 159 7.27 -5.96 -10.25
N GLN A 160 8.34 -5.86 -9.45
CA GLN A 160 9.32 -4.78 -9.48
C GLN A 160 10.53 -5.17 -10.32
N GLY A 161 10.69 -4.52 -11.49
CA GLY A 161 11.84 -4.73 -12.37
C GLY A 161 13.10 -3.98 -11.94
N ASP A 162 12.99 -3.08 -10.97
CA ASP A 162 14.10 -2.36 -10.37
C ASP A 162 14.73 -3.06 -9.15
N VAL A 163 14.22 -4.23 -8.79
CA VAL A 163 14.72 -5.05 -7.67
C VAL A 163 15.52 -6.24 -8.19
N ALA A 164 16.77 -6.37 -7.78
CA ALA A 164 17.60 -7.51 -8.16
C ALA A 164 17.17 -8.80 -7.44
N LEU A 165 17.25 -9.93 -8.14
CA LEU A 165 17.06 -11.24 -7.55
C LEU A 165 18.20 -11.53 -6.57
N ARG A 166 17.85 -11.86 -5.32
CA ARG A 166 18.81 -12.27 -4.30
C ARG A 166 19.13 -13.77 -4.39
N PRO A 167 20.32 -14.18 -3.91
CA PRO A 167 20.69 -15.62 -3.90
C PRO A 167 19.61 -16.49 -3.28
N ASN A 168 19.50 -17.73 -3.76
CA ASN A 168 18.57 -18.76 -3.26
C ASN A 168 17.09 -18.35 -3.32
N HIS A 169 16.71 -17.50 -4.29
CA HIS A 169 15.34 -16.98 -4.42
C HIS A 169 14.80 -16.38 -3.11
N ALA A 170 15.66 -15.62 -2.41
CA ALA A 170 15.27 -15.01 -1.12
C ALA A 170 14.24 -13.87 -1.28
N ASN A 171 13.95 -13.44 -2.50
CA ASN A 171 12.93 -12.44 -2.85
C ASN A 171 12.29 -12.75 -4.20
N GLU A 172 11.20 -12.03 -4.51
CA GLU A 172 10.56 -12.08 -5.82
C GLU A 172 10.90 -10.84 -6.64
N THR A 173 11.14 -11.03 -7.93
CA THR A 173 11.44 -9.95 -8.89
C THR A 173 10.87 -10.27 -10.27
N VAL A 174 10.79 -9.27 -11.13
CA VAL A 174 10.47 -9.46 -12.54
C VAL A 174 11.57 -8.86 -13.41
N GLN A 175 12.02 -9.63 -14.42
CA GLN A 175 12.87 -9.10 -15.46
C GLN A 175 11.98 -8.40 -16.49
N VAL A 176 12.21 -7.10 -16.67
CA VAL A 176 11.50 -6.25 -17.62
C VAL A 176 12.46 -5.75 -18.68
N PRO A 177 11.99 -5.42 -19.89
CA PRO A 177 12.85 -4.91 -20.94
C PRO A 177 13.32 -3.48 -20.65
N VAL A 178 14.43 -3.13 -21.28
CA VAL A 178 14.94 -1.76 -21.41
C VAL A 178 14.37 -1.15 -22.68
N ALA A 179 13.80 0.04 -22.61
CA ALA A 179 13.32 0.76 -23.77
C ALA A 179 14.49 1.26 -24.64
N LYS A 180 14.36 1.16 -25.95
CA LYS A 180 15.33 1.63 -26.96
C LYS A 180 14.62 2.44 -28.04
N ASN A 181 15.31 3.43 -28.57
CA ASN A 181 14.83 4.11 -29.77
C ASN A 181 14.82 3.13 -30.99
N PRO A 182 14.01 3.39 -32.02
CA PRO A 182 13.94 2.50 -33.21
C PRO A 182 15.26 2.26 -33.92
N ASP A 183 16.22 3.18 -33.79
CA ASP A 183 17.58 3.05 -34.33
C ASP A 183 18.55 2.30 -33.42
N GLY A 184 18.06 1.79 -32.26
CA GLY A 184 18.85 1.10 -31.25
C GLY A 184 19.59 2.02 -30.28
N SER A 185 19.53 3.33 -30.46
CA SER A 185 20.14 4.28 -29.55
C SER A 185 19.43 4.29 -28.18
N PRO A 186 20.12 4.70 -27.10
CA PRO A 186 19.50 4.76 -25.78
C PRO A 186 18.37 5.78 -25.72
N VAL A 187 17.28 5.43 -25.06
CA VAL A 187 16.26 6.38 -24.61
C VAL A 187 16.83 7.15 -23.42
N THR A 188 16.67 8.47 -23.41
CA THR A 188 17.24 9.34 -22.37
C THR A 188 16.18 10.22 -21.70
N GLY A 189 16.48 10.75 -20.52
CA GLY A 189 15.65 11.71 -19.79
C GLY A 189 16.30 12.17 -18.50
N PRO A 190 15.80 13.27 -17.90
CA PRO A 190 16.31 13.75 -16.62
C PRO A 190 15.86 12.83 -15.49
N VAL A 191 16.70 12.70 -14.49
CA VAL A 191 16.39 12.05 -13.21
C VAL A 191 16.97 12.87 -12.07
N ILE A 192 16.30 12.83 -10.92
CA ILE A 192 16.75 13.42 -9.67
C ILE A 192 17.08 12.31 -8.67
N PHE A 193 18.16 12.48 -7.93
CA PHE A 193 18.49 11.65 -6.78
C PHE A 193 18.87 12.52 -5.59
N ARG A 194 18.38 12.16 -4.40
CA ARG A 194 18.53 12.96 -3.18
C ARG A 194 18.96 12.08 -2.02
N PHE A 195 19.87 12.58 -1.18
CA PHE A 195 20.37 11.86 -0.01
C PHE A 195 20.82 12.83 1.08
N ALA A 196 20.71 12.41 2.32
CA ALA A 196 21.08 13.20 3.50
C ALA A 196 21.54 12.27 4.63
N ASN A 197 22.13 12.87 5.66
CA ASN A 197 22.59 12.15 6.85
C ASN A 197 23.73 11.16 6.57
N GLU A 198 24.52 11.40 5.53
CA GLU A 198 25.72 10.60 5.26
C GLU A 198 26.70 10.71 6.43
N PRO A 199 27.30 9.61 6.90
CA PRO A 199 28.27 9.67 7.99
C PRO A 199 29.46 10.57 7.66
N ALA A 200 29.94 11.34 8.65
CA ALA A 200 31.13 12.17 8.48
C ALA A 200 32.30 11.32 7.98
N GLY A 201 33.07 11.85 6.99
CA GLY A 201 34.19 11.14 6.37
C GLY A 201 33.78 10.18 5.24
N THR A 202 32.53 10.11 4.88
CA THR A 202 32.06 9.41 3.67
C THR A 202 32.48 10.22 2.44
N HIS A 203 33.24 9.62 1.52
CA HIS A 203 33.62 10.22 0.25
C HIS A 203 32.92 9.63 -0.95
N THR A 204 32.39 8.41 -0.84
CA THR A 204 31.67 7.73 -1.91
C THR A 204 30.29 7.34 -1.44
N ILE A 205 29.25 7.64 -2.24
CA ILE A 205 27.91 7.09 -2.08
C ILE A 205 27.48 6.35 -3.33
N SER A 206 26.67 5.31 -3.12
CA SER A 206 26.04 4.57 -4.21
C SER A 206 24.65 5.12 -4.46
N LEU A 207 24.31 5.38 -5.72
CA LEU A 207 22.95 5.73 -6.13
C LEU A 207 22.00 4.53 -6.11
N ALA A 208 22.55 3.30 -5.93
CA ALA A 208 21.77 2.08 -5.80
C ALA A 208 21.15 1.91 -4.40
N VAL A 209 21.55 2.71 -3.42
CA VAL A 209 21.03 2.67 -2.05
C VAL A 209 19.99 3.78 -1.91
N PRO A 210 18.71 3.46 -1.82
CA PRO A 210 17.71 4.47 -1.51
C PRO A 210 17.91 5.05 -0.11
N PRO A 211 17.40 6.27 0.15
CA PRO A 211 17.43 6.88 1.48
C PRO A 211 16.85 5.98 2.56
N PRO A 212 16.97 6.31 3.84
CA PRO A 212 16.94 5.42 4.99
C PRO A 212 15.79 4.40 4.97
N GLY A 213 16.16 3.14 4.98
CA GLY A 213 15.26 1.99 4.83
C GLY A 213 15.69 0.97 3.78
N GLY A 214 16.71 1.29 3.04
CA GLY A 214 17.66 0.50 2.29
C GLY A 214 17.16 -0.74 1.53
N PHE A 215 16.55 -0.53 0.35
CA PHE A 215 16.44 -1.61 -0.64
C PHE A 215 17.27 -1.22 -1.87
N THR A 216 18.14 -2.12 -2.31
CA THR A 216 18.94 -1.89 -3.53
C THR A 216 18.00 -1.87 -4.75
N GLY A 217 17.84 -0.71 -5.35
CA GLY A 217 17.18 -0.54 -6.63
C GLY A 217 18.18 -0.51 -7.79
N VAL A 218 17.70 -0.60 -9.02
CA VAL A 218 18.51 -0.35 -10.20
C VAL A 218 18.82 1.15 -10.27
N VAL A 219 20.08 1.47 -10.51
CA VAL A 219 20.50 2.84 -10.80
C VAL A 219 20.34 3.11 -12.29
N TYR A 220 19.60 4.15 -12.65
CA TYR A 220 19.64 4.67 -14.01
C TYR A 220 20.98 5.37 -14.24
N GLN A 221 21.80 4.78 -15.11
CA GLN A 221 23.13 5.27 -15.36
C GLN A 221 23.10 6.63 -16.09
N PRO A 222 24.03 7.53 -15.78
CA PRO A 222 24.18 8.78 -16.51
C PRO A 222 24.54 8.50 -17.97
N LEU A 223 24.02 9.35 -18.86
CA LEU A 223 24.37 9.31 -20.28
C LEU A 223 25.88 9.60 -20.49
N SER A 224 26.47 10.40 -19.62
CA SER A 224 27.87 10.82 -19.66
C SER A 224 28.42 10.89 -18.26
N LEU A 225 29.73 10.53 -18.08
CA LEU A 225 30.47 10.72 -16.84
C LEU A 225 31.09 12.12 -16.72
N ASP A 226 30.87 13.00 -17.70
CA ASP A 226 31.23 14.40 -17.63
C ASP A 226 30.37 15.15 -16.63
N THR A 227 30.93 15.52 -15.49
CA THR A 227 30.23 16.20 -14.39
C THR A 227 29.67 17.56 -14.78
N THR A 228 30.14 18.17 -15.87
CA THR A 228 29.56 19.43 -16.40
C THR A 228 28.16 19.22 -17.03
N LYS A 229 27.74 17.97 -17.24
CA LYS A 229 26.43 17.57 -17.78
C LYS A 229 25.41 17.19 -16.69
N ALA A 230 25.78 17.38 -15.44
CA ALA A 230 24.92 17.14 -14.28
C ALA A 230 25.07 18.31 -13.29
N THR A 231 24.06 18.49 -12.44
CA THR A 231 24.14 19.45 -11.32
C THR A 231 24.13 18.71 -10.01
N LEU A 232 25.10 18.99 -9.16
CA LEU A 232 25.14 18.54 -7.77
C LEU A 232 25.03 19.76 -6.86
N GLU A 233 24.09 19.74 -5.94
CA GLU A 233 23.84 20.82 -4.99
C GLU A 233 23.76 20.26 -3.58
N LYS A 234 24.12 21.08 -2.58
CA LYS A 234 23.88 20.82 -1.18
C LYS A 234 22.96 21.89 -0.57
N HIS A 235 22.00 21.47 0.22
CA HIS A 235 21.01 22.33 0.84
C HIS A 235 21.19 22.29 2.36
N ALA A 236 21.29 23.46 3.00
CA ALA A 236 21.45 23.56 4.45
C ALA A 236 20.11 23.38 5.20
N ALA A 237 19.01 23.67 4.55
CA ALA A 237 17.67 23.50 5.12
C ALA A 237 16.64 23.23 4.01
N GLU A 238 15.58 22.54 4.37
CA GLU A 238 14.43 22.29 3.50
C GLU A 238 13.17 22.12 4.34
N SER A 239 12.10 22.81 3.97
CA SER A 239 10.77 22.62 4.54
C SER A 239 10.00 21.49 3.86
N THR A 240 8.95 20.99 4.51
CA THR A 240 8.01 20.01 3.92
C THR A 240 7.23 20.55 2.71
N THR A 241 7.27 21.86 2.46
CA THR A 241 6.67 22.54 1.30
C THR A 241 7.71 22.90 0.21
N ALA A 242 8.87 22.26 0.24
CA ALA A 242 9.98 22.44 -0.72
C ALA A 242 10.60 23.84 -0.73
N VAL A 243 10.45 24.61 0.34
CA VAL A 243 11.22 25.85 0.51
C VAL A 243 12.61 25.46 1.00
N THR A 244 13.61 25.70 0.15
CA THR A 244 15.01 25.40 0.45
C THR A 244 15.75 26.62 0.98
N GLY A 245 16.76 26.38 1.83
CA GLY A 245 17.65 27.42 2.35
C GLY A 245 19.12 27.01 2.23
N GLY A 246 20.00 28.00 2.00
CA GLY A 246 21.44 27.74 1.92
C GLY A 246 21.81 26.76 0.82
N VAL A 247 21.22 26.88 -0.37
CA VAL A 247 21.57 26.06 -1.54
C VAL A 247 22.92 26.48 -2.08
N VAL A 248 23.86 25.52 -2.14
CA VAL A 248 25.22 25.75 -2.62
C VAL A 248 25.54 24.76 -3.74
N PRO A 249 25.78 25.21 -4.97
CA PRO A 249 26.25 24.35 -6.03
C PRO A 249 27.61 23.72 -5.68
N VAL A 250 27.76 22.43 -5.94
CA VAL A 250 29.06 21.75 -5.85
C VAL A 250 29.74 21.86 -7.21
N PRO A 251 30.90 22.50 -7.30
CA PRO A 251 31.63 22.69 -8.57
C PRO A 251 31.89 21.33 -9.26
N SER A 252 31.76 21.30 -10.58
CA SER A 252 31.95 20.05 -11.37
C SER A 252 33.35 19.41 -11.23
N ASN A 253 34.35 20.16 -10.81
CA ASN A 253 35.71 19.65 -10.52
C ASN A 253 35.91 19.20 -9.06
N ALA A 254 34.88 19.31 -8.22
CA ALA A 254 34.92 18.88 -6.82
C ALA A 254 34.24 17.51 -6.59
N TRP A 255 33.68 16.89 -7.62
CA TRP A 255 33.07 15.58 -7.54
C TRP A 255 33.26 14.79 -8.85
N ALA A 256 33.04 13.48 -8.80
CA ALA A 256 33.21 12.60 -9.97
C ALA A 256 32.18 11.45 -9.92
N TRP A 257 31.79 10.95 -11.09
CA TRP A 257 31.13 9.64 -11.23
C TRP A 257 32.15 8.54 -11.00
N ALA A 258 32.40 8.20 -9.74
CA ALA A 258 33.50 7.31 -9.37
C ALA A 258 33.30 6.69 -7.98
N ASP A 259 34.03 5.60 -7.74
CA ASP A 259 34.29 5.04 -6.42
C ASP A 259 35.65 5.55 -5.91
N CYS A 260 35.67 6.27 -4.80
CA CYS A 260 36.89 6.72 -4.13
C CYS A 260 37.05 6.11 -2.73
N SER A 261 36.43 4.98 -2.46
CA SER A 261 36.62 4.24 -1.21
C SER A 261 38.03 3.63 -1.08
N VAL A 262 38.67 3.31 -2.18
CA VAL A 262 40.03 2.74 -2.23
C VAL A 262 41.03 3.70 -2.87
N VAL A 263 40.68 4.27 -4.03
CA VAL A 263 41.51 5.24 -4.74
C VAL A 263 41.00 6.64 -4.40
N PRO A 264 41.83 7.53 -3.83
CA PRO A 264 41.43 8.90 -3.52
C PRO A 264 40.91 9.65 -4.74
N PHE A 265 40.13 10.72 -4.51
CA PHE A 265 39.59 11.58 -5.57
C PHE A 265 40.60 11.83 -6.71
N PRO A 266 40.21 11.71 -7.99
CA PRO A 266 38.83 11.55 -8.49
C PRO A 266 38.26 10.11 -8.44
N GLY A 267 39.00 9.14 -7.91
CA GLY A 267 38.55 7.76 -7.72
C GLY A 267 38.64 6.91 -8.98
N THR A 268 38.06 5.70 -8.90
CA THR A 268 37.88 4.80 -10.04
C THR A 268 36.53 5.08 -10.69
N PRO A 269 36.46 5.37 -12.01
CA PRO A 269 35.20 5.69 -12.68
C PRO A 269 34.12 4.62 -12.47
N ASP A 270 32.96 5.03 -11.98
CA ASP A 270 31.83 4.17 -11.72
C ASP A 270 30.51 4.97 -11.96
N PRO A 271 29.68 4.61 -12.97
CA PRO A 271 28.46 5.35 -13.29
C PRO A 271 27.37 5.23 -12.22
N THR A 272 27.52 4.36 -11.23
CA THR A 272 26.56 4.11 -10.17
C THR A 272 26.90 4.78 -8.85
N LYS A 273 28.03 5.50 -8.80
CA LYS A 273 28.55 6.11 -7.57
C LYS A 273 28.95 7.57 -7.78
N ILE A 274 28.88 8.32 -6.70
CA ILE A 274 29.38 9.70 -6.64
C ILE A 274 30.51 9.73 -5.63
N CYS A 275 31.70 10.19 -6.09
CA CYS A 275 32.82 10.53 -5.23
C CYS A 275 32.89 12.06 -5.04
N LEU A 276 32.90 12.52 -3.78
CA LEU A 276 33.05 13.92 -3.41
C LEU A 276 34.43 14.17 -2.82
N LYS A 277 35.16 15.14 -3.39
CA LYS A 277 36.57 15.43 -3.06
C LYS A 277 36.78 15.67 -1.57
N ASP A 278 35.99 16.52 -0.96
CA ASP A 278 36.10 16.90 0.46
C ASP A 278 35.20 16.06 1.40
N GLY A 279 34.55 15.03 0.85
CA GLY A 279 33.58 14.18 1.58
C GLY A 279 32.22 14.84 1.80
N PHE A 280 31.24 14.01 2.18
CA PHE A 280 29.86 14.43 2.47
C PHE A 280 29.77 14.96 3.89
N ASP A 281 29.01 16.06 4.05
CA ASP A 281 28.74 16.69 5.34
C ASP A 281 27.34 16.25 5.81
N PRO A 282 27.21 15.58 6.98
CA PRO A 282 25.94 15.09 7.49
C PRO A 282 24.90 16.18 7.80
N SER A 283 25.30 17.44 7.84
CA SER A 283 24.39 18.58 8.08
C SER A 283 23.64 19.05 6.82
N PHE A 284 23.98 18.50 5.64
CA PHE A 284 23.37 18.89 4.37
C PHE A 284 22.57 17.75 3.74
N LEU A 285 21.53 18.15 3.01
CA LEU A 285 20.95 17.31 1.98
C LEU A 285 21.67 17.57 0.65
N TYR A 286 22.00 16.52 -0.05
CA TYR A 286 22.58 16.58 -1.40
C TYR A 286 21.53 16.20 -2.43
N GLN A 287 21.53 16.93 -3.55
CA GLN A 287 20.63 16.70 -4.67
C GLN A 287 21.42 16.67 -5.96
N ILE A 288 21.29 15.60 -6.72
CA ILE A 288 21.88 15.50 -8.06
C ILE A 288 20.79 15.36 -9.11
N VAL A 289 20.93 16.14 -10.20
CA VAL A 289 20.09 16.04 -11.40
C VAL A 289 21.00 15.78 -12.60
N TYR A 290 20.66 14.75 -13.37
CA TYR A 290 21.44 14.36 -14.54
C TYR A 290 20.57 13.75 -15.62
N THR A 291 21.09 13.68 -16.85
CA THR A 291 20.46 12.93 -17.94
C THR A 291 20.82 11.46 -17.82
N ALA A 292 19.82 10.63 -17.54
CA ALA A 292 19.96 9.17 -17.51
C ALA A 292 19.68 8.55 -18.89
N LYS A 293 20.05 7.28 -19.03
CA LYS A 293 19.82 6.45 -20.22
C LYS A 293 19.21 5.11 -19.85
N ASP A 294 18.64 4.43 -20.86
CA ASP A 294 18.21 3.04 -20.79
C ASP A 294 17.12 2.79 -19.72
N PRO A 295 15.94 3.46 -19.80
CA PRO A 295 14.88 3.27 -18.84
C PRO A 295 14.30 1.85 -18.90
N LEU A 296 14.02 1.28 -17.74
CA LEU A 296 13.26 0.05 -17.59
C LEU A 296 11.77 0.29 -17.91
N VAL A 297 11.14 -0.60 -18.65
CA VAL A 297 9.69 -0.58 -18.88
C VAL A 297 8.98 -1.22 -17.68
N LEU A 298 8.96 -0.51 -16.55
CA LEU A 298 8.51 -1.06 -15.27
C LEU A 298 7.03 -1.41 -15.24
N GLY A 299 6.20 -0.76 -16.06
CA GLY A 299 4.78 -1.09 -16.20
C GLY A 299 4.51 -2.53 -16.67
N VAL A 300 5.50 -3.22 -17.27
CA VAL A 300 5.44 -4.65 -17.59
C VAL A 300 5.20 -5.50 -16.35
N GLY A 301 5.64 -5.05 -15.16
CA GLY A 301 5.39 -5.75 -13.90
C GLY A 301 3.90 -5.83 -13.52
N LEU A 302 3.07 -4.87 -13.94
CA LEU A 302 1.62 -4.90 -13.74
C LEU A 302 0.99 -6.02 -14.58
N ALA A 303 1.37 -6.12 -15.86
CA ALA A 303 0.92 -7.18 -16.75
C ALA A 303 1.44 -8.55 -16.29
N ALA A 304 2.70 -8.65 -15.85
CA ALA A 304 3.27 -9.89 -15.33
C ALA A 304 2.49 -10.41 -14.11
N THR A 305 2.10 -9.51 -13.17
CA THR A 305 1.25 -9.88 -12.02
C THR A 305 -0.10 -10.41 -12.48
N ARG A 306 -0.78 -9.69 -13.37
CA ARG A 306 -2.05 -10.11 -13.98
C ARG A 306 -1.95 -11.53 -14.58
N ASP A 307 -0.95 -11.75 -15.40
CA ASP A 307 -0.80 -12.97 -16.19
C ASP A 307 -0.42 -14.17 -15.30
N VAL A 308 0.47 -13.98 -14.30
CA VAL A 308 0.85 -15.03 -13.35
C VAL A 308 -0.34 -15.48 -12.51
N VAL A 309 -1.13 -14.52 -12.01
CA VAL A 309 -2.35 -14.84 -11.23
C VAL A 309 -3.38 -15.56 -12.11
N SER A 310 -3.62 -15.07 -13.33
CA SER A 310 -4.55 -15.72 -14.27
C SER A 310 -4.10 -17.13 -14.67
N PHE A 311 -2.79 -17.36 -14.84
CA PHE A 311 -2.25 -18.69 -15.12
C PHE A 311 -2.56 -19.66 -13.99
N PHE A 312 -2.18 -19.35 -12.75
CA PHE A 312 -2.42 -20.27 -11.62
C PHE A 312 -3.90 -20.55 -11.39
N ARG A 313 -4.76 -19.58 -11.67
CA ARG A 313 -6.20 -19.76 -11.51
C ARG A 313 -6.85 -20.58 -12.62
N HIS A 314 -6.47 -20.38 -13.87
CA HIS A 314 -7.25 -20.85 -15.02
C HIS A 314 -6.57 -21.90 -15.88
N ALA A 315 -5.22 -21.93 -15.94
CA ALA A 315 -4.52 -22.87 -16.79
C ALA A 315 -4.42 -24.26 -16.13
N THR A 316 -4.49 -25.31 -16.93
CA THR A 316 -4.19 -26.66 -16.48
C THR A 316 -2.71 -27.01 -16.62
N GLN A 317 -2.05 -26.42 -17.60
CA GLN A 317 -0.63 -26.57 -17.90
C GLN A 317 -0.14 -25.36 -18.70
N ASP A 318 1.17 -25.22 -18.83
CA ASP A 318 1.81 -24.25 -19.71
C ASP A 318 1.92 -24.76 -21.17
N ASP A 319 2.50 -23.97 -22.09
CA ASP A 319 2.65 -24.32 -23.49
C ASP A 319 3.66 -25.46 -23.72
N ALA A 320 4.55 -25.70 -22.74
CA ALA A 320 5.50 -26.83 -22.76
C ALA A 320 4.91 -28.11 -22.15
N GLY A 321 3.68 -28.08 -21.64
CA GLY A 321 3.00 -29.21 -21.01
C GLY A 321 3.33 -29.36 -19.49
N THR A 322 3.99 -28.39 -18.88
CA THR A 322 4.24 -28.41 -17.44
C THR A 322 2.94 -28.17 -16.69
N ALA A 323 2.52 -29.13 -15.86
CA ALA A 323 1.27 -29.05 -15.13
C ALA A 323 1.25 -27.88 -14.12
N ASN A 324 0.13 -27.16 -14.07
CA ASN A 324 -0.11 -26.18 -13.02
C ASN A 324 -0.40 -26.92 -11.70
N PRO A 325 0.40 -26.68 -10.62
CA PRO A 325 0.25 -27.40 -9.35
C PRO A 325 -1.10 -27.21 -8.64
N VAL A 326 -1.90 -26.23 -9.04
CA VAL A 326 -3.21 -25.91 -8.45
C VAL A 326 -4.36 -25.95 -9.47
N ALA A 327 -4.13 -26.60 -10.62
CA ALA A 327 -5.12 -26.72 -11.70
C ALA A 327 -6.47 -27.21 -11.18
N ASN A 328 -7.55 -26.51 -11.57
CA ASN A 328 -8.95 -26.83 -11.25
C ASN A 328 -9.34 -26.78 -9.75
N HIS A 329 -8.46 -26.24 -8.88
CA HIS A 329 -8.73 -26.16 -7.44
C HIS A 329 -9.03 -24.74 -6.95
N LEU A 330 -8.99 -23.73 -7.81
CA LEU A 330 -9.15 -22.34 -7.41
C LEU A 330 -10.39 -21.72 -8.04
N SER A 331 -11.32 -21.22 -7.21
CA SER A 331 -12.55 -20.57 -7.65
C SER A 331 -12.46 -19.05 -7.54
N TYR A 332 -11.74 -18.55 -6.54
CA TYR A 332 -11.63 -17.12 -6.25
C TYR A 332 -10.16 -16.69 -6.06
N VAL A 333 -9.91 -15.41 -6.31
CA VAL A 333 -8.63 -14.78 -6.00
C VAL A 333 -8.88 -13.52 -5.16
N ILE A 334 -8.17 -13.41 -4.05
CA ILE A 334 -8.14 -12.20 -3.22
C ILE A 334 -6.73 -11.64 -3.26
N GLY A 335 -6.59 -10.40 -3.73
CA GLY A 335 -5.33 -9.66 -3.70
C GLY A 335 -5.17 -8.92 -2.38
N HIS A 336 -4.04 -9.11 -1.71
CA HIS A 336 -3.66 -8.35 -0.54
C HIS A 336 -2.33 -7.62 -0.77
N GLY A 337 -2.23 -6.39 -0.31
CA GLY A 337 -0.99 -5.62 -0.38
C GLY A 337 -0.84 -4.67 0.78
N THR A 338 0.32 -4.67 1.41
CA THR A 338 0.67 -3.81 2.53
C THR A 338 1.53 -2.65 2.07
N SER A 339 1.17 -1.39 2.39
CA SER A 339 1.95 -0.19 2.08
C SER A 339 2.16 -0.03 0.56
N GLN A 340 3.38 0.03 0.07
CA GLN A 340 3.69 0.09 -1.37
C GLN A 340 2.98 -1.03 -2.17
N SER A 341 2.84 -2.20 -1.59
CA SER A 341 2.15 -3.33 -2.21
C SER A 341 0.63 -3.10 -2.31
N GLY A 342 0.03 -2.43 -1.32
CA GLY A 342 -1.36 -1.97 -1.37
C GLY A 342 -1.55 -0.85 -2.38
N ASN A 343 -0.59 0.07 -2.49
CA ASN A 343 -0.56 1.09 -3.54
C ASN A 343 -0.50 0.44 -4.94
N LEU A 344 0.22 -0.68 -5.10
CA LEU A 344 0.25 -1.43 -6.35
C LEU A 344 -1.13 -1.99 -6.71
N LEU A 345 -1.85 -2.59 -5.76
CA LEU A 345 -3.23 -3.07 -6.00
C LEU A 345 -4.13 -1.94 -6.48
N LYS A 346 -4.05 -0.75 -5.87
CA LYS A 346 -4.76 0.44 -6.34
C LYS A 346 -4.36 0.82 -7.76
N THR A 347 -3.06 0.82 -8.06
CA THR A 347 -2.52 1.10 -9.39
C THR A 347 -3.01 0.08 -10.42
N MET A 348 -2.99 -1.22 -10.11
CA MET A 348 -3.49 -2.27 -11.01
C MET A 348 -4.97 -2.09 -11.34
N ILE A 349 -5.81 -1.83 -10.33
CA ILE A 349 -7.24 -1.59 -10.53
C ILE A 349 -7.45 -0.34 -11.37
N HIS A 350 -6.80 0.76 -11.02
CA HIS A 350 -6.91 2.05 -11.71
C HIS A 350 -6.49 1.97 -13.18
N LEU A 351 -5.40 1.27 -13.48
CA LEU A 351 -4.88 1.14 -14.84
C LEU A 351 -5.54 0.02 -15.65
N GLY A 352 -6.53 -0.70 -15.07
CA GLY A 352 -7.31 -1.73 -15.77
C GLY A 352 -6.68 -3.13 -15.79
N PHE A 353 -5.62 -3.37 -15.01
CA PHE A 353 -4.97 -4.69 -14.93
C PHE A 353 -5.74 -5.72 -14.10
N ASN A 354 -6.95 -5.40 -13.63
CA ASN A 354 -7.87 -6.40 -13.09
C ASN A 354 -8.68 -7.15 -14.16
N GLU A 355 -8.49 -6.81 -15.43
CA GLU A 355 -8.93 -7.56 -16.61
C GLU A 355 -7.73 -8.29 -17.22
N ASP A 356 -7.82 -9.62 -17.39
CA ASP A 356 -6.82 -10.38 -18.14
C ASP A 356 -7.06 -10.28 -19.66
N GLU A 357 -6.16 -10.78 -20.48
CA GLU A 357 -6.27 -10.65 -21.93
C GLU A 357 -7.40 -11.48 -22.56
N GLN A 358 -8.02 -12.39 -21.80
CA GLN A 358 -9.24 -13.09 -22.17
C GLN A 358 -10.53 -12.37 -21.68
N GLY A 359 -10.38 -11.17 -21.08
CA GLY A 359 -11.51 -10.43 -20.54
C GLY A 359 -12.04 -10.95 -19.19
N ARG A 360 -11.25 -11.77 -18.48
CA ARG A 360 -11.64 -12.35 -17.19
C ARG A 360 -11.15 -11.49 -16.03
N ILE A 361 -11.90 -11.49 -14.94
CA ILE A 361 -11.50 -10.81 -13.72
C ILE A 361 -10.30 -11.53 -13.05
N VAL A 362 -9.27 -10.77 -12.66
CA VAL A 362 -8.07 -11.29 -11.99
C VAL A 362 -8.32 -11.46 -10.50
N PHE A 363 -8.69 -10.38 -9.80
CA PHE A 363 -9.03 -10.39 -8.38
C PHE A 363 -10.51 -10.17 -8.17
N GLN A 364 -11.22 -11.09 -7.53
CA GLN A 364 -12.61 -10.90 -7.09
C GLN A 364 -12.69 -10.08 -5.81
N GLY A 365 -11.66 -10.16 -4.97
CA GLY A 365 -11.50 -9.34 -3.77
C GLY A 365 -10.16 -8.62 -3.75
N ALA A 366 -10.11 -7.43 -3.16
CA ALA A 366 -8.88 -6.68 -2.96
C ALA A 366 -8.84 -6.05 -1.57
N ASN A 367 -7.71 -6.20 -0.88
CA ASN A 367 -7.45 -5.54 0.39
C ASN A 367 -6.17 -4.69 0.27
N PRO A 368 -6.27 -3.45 -0.22
CA PRO A 368 -5.19 -2.49 -0.11
C PRO A 368 -5.10 -2.00 1.35
N TYR A 369 -4.07 -2.45 2.05
CA TYR A 369 -3.82 -2.17 3.45
C TYR A 369 -2.72 -1.11 3.60
N ILE A 370 -2.98 -0.09 4.43
CA ILE A 370 -2.10 1.08 4.67
C ILE A 370 -1.56 1.69 3.37
N ALA A 371 -2.47 1.90 2.42
CA ALA A 371 -2.18 2.29 1.04
C ALA A 371 -2.80 3.66 0.71
N ALA A 372 -2.10 4.74 1.05
CA ALA A 372 -2.61 6.10 0.89
C ALA A 372 -2.50 6.66 -0.54
N ARG A 373 -1.68 6.05 -1.40
CA ARG A 373 -1.26 6.59 -2.71
C ARG A 373 -1.35 5.53 -3.80
N GLN A 374 -0.74 5.79 -4.95
CA GLN A 374 -0.48 4.80 -6.00
C GLN A 374 1.02 4.54 -6.15
N THR A 375 1.41 3.42 -6.74
CA THR A 375 2.82 3.08 -6.94
C THR A 375 3.34 3.70 -8.22
N PRO A 376 4.44 4.47 -8.18
CA PRO A 376 5.00 5.15 -9.36
C PRO A 376 5.83 4.20 -10.22
N THR A 377 5.16 3.37 -11.06
CA THR A 377 5.79 2.36 -11.91
C THR A 377 5.62 2.60 -13.40
N ASN A 378 4.70 3.48 -13.81
CA ASN A 378 4.25 3.53 -15.20
C ASN A 378 4.68 4.79 -15.96
N PHE A 379 5.75 5.46 -15.57
CA PHE A 379 6.34 6.55 -16.33
C PHE A 379 7.82 6.26 -16.63
N ARG A 380 8.38 7.00 -17.59
CA ARG A 380 9.77 6.82 -18.01
C ARG A 380 10.73 7.20 -16.87
N PHE A 381 11.73 6.38 -16.59
CA PHE A 381 12.64 6.49 -15.45
C PHE A 381 11.94 6.45 -14.08
N ALA A 382 10.84 5.71 -13.97
CA ALA A 382 10.16 5.54 -12.70
C ALA A 382 11.07 4.87 -11.66
N LEU A 383 10.98 5.36 -10.41
CA LEU A 383 11.69 4.84 -9.24
C LEU A 383 10.66 4.51 -8.16
N PRO A 384 10.08 3.30 -8.17
CA PRO A 384 9.06 2.91 -7.19
C PRO A 384 9.72 2.64 -5.84
N GLY A 385 10.11 3.67 -5.11
CA GLY A 385 10.87 3.58 -3.87
C GLY A 385 10.26 4.35 -2.73
N GLY A 386 10.49 5.63 -2.69
CA GLY A 386 10.16 6.51 -1.59
C GLY A 386 8.66 6.77 -1.37
N ALA A 387 8.33 7.35 -0.22
CA ALA A 387 6.95 7.63 0.13
C ALA A 387 6.77 8.86 1.04
N ALA A 388 7.80 9.29 1.73
CA ALA A 388 7.70 10.25 2.82
C ALA A 388 8.42 11.57 2.55
N THR A 389 9.31 11.63 1.55
CA THR A 389 10.11 12.82 1.26
C THR A 389 9.58 13.63 0.07
N LEU A 390 10.22 14.74 -0.24
CA LEU A 390 9.87 15.58 -1.38
C LEU A 390 10.27 14.92 -2.70
N PHE A 391 9.54 15.28 -3.75
CA PHE A 391 9.76 14.84 -5.14
C PHE A 391 9.62 13.31 -5.34
N GLU A 392 8.92 12.63 -4.44
CA GLU A 392 8.56 11.21 -4.56
C GLU A 392 7.13 11.07 -5.10
N PRO A 393 6.94 10.75 -6.39
CA PRO A 393 5.62 10.64 -7.01
C PRO A 393 4.76 9.55 -6.34
N GLY A 394 3.43 9.69 -6.49
CA GLY A 394 2.46 8.70 -5.98
C GLY A 394 1.14 9.33 -5.53
N SER A 395 1.12 10.64 -5.27
CA SER A 395 -0.09 11.41 -4.95
C SER A 395 -0.59 12.26 -6.13
N GLU A 396 0.04 12.17 -7.28
CA GLU A 396 -0.30 12.89 -8.50
C GLU A 396 -1.54 12.32 -9.20
N PRO A 397 -1.79 10.99 -9.23
CA PRO A 397 -2.93 10.44 -9.95
C PRO A 397 -4.24 10.61 -9.18
N VAL A 398 -5.29 9.95 -9.67
CA VAL A 398 -6.57 9.82 -8.98
C VAL A 398 -6.35 9.00 -7.69
N LEU A 399 -6.81 9.55 -6.55
CA LEU A 399 -6.62 8.93 -5.22
C LEU A 399 -7.91 8.36 -4.62
N TRP A 400 -9.05 8.53 -5.28
CA TRP A 400 -10.39 8.15 -4.80
C TRP A 400 -11.03 7.09 -5.69
N TRP A 401 -11.89 6.29 -5.09
CA TRP A 401 -12.55 5.18 -5.77
C TRP A 401 -13.69 5.61 -6.69
N GLN A 402 -14.47 6.60 -6.25
CA GLN A 402 -15.59 7.15 -6.98
C GLN A 402 -15.12 8.16 -8.03
N ASP A 403 -15.83 8.25 -9.15
CA ASP A 403 -15.62 9.31 -10.12
C ASP A 403 -15.89 10.70 -9.48
N TRP A 404 -14.84 11.50 -9.34
CA TRP A 404 -14.85 12.79 -8.63
C TRP A 404 -14.03 13.85 -9.35
N PRO A 405 -14.46 15.15 -9.32
CA PRO A 405 -13.71 16.23 -9.98
C PRO A 405 -12.50 16.65 -9.15
N ASP A 406 -11.35 16.80 -9.78
CA ASP A 406 -10.14 17.38 -9.20
C ASP A 406 -10.05 18.87 -9.52
N LYS A 407 -10.86 19.68 -8.85
CA LYS A 407 -11.04 21.09 -9.16
C LYS A 407 -9.81 21.93 -8.83
N VAL A 408 -9.09 21.62 -7.75
CA VAL A 408 -7.96 22.44 -7.31
C VAL A 408 -6.78 22.29 -8.24
N ARG A 409 -6.52 21.07 -8.72
CA ARG A 409 -5.47 20.81 -9.71
C ARG A 409 -5.93 20.99 -11.15
N GLY A 410 -7.21 21.37 -11.38
CA GLY A 410 -7.75 21.59 -12.72
C GLY A 410 -7.76 20.36 -13.62
N ARG A 411 -7.81 19.15 -13.03
CA ARG A 411 -7.74 17.89 -13.78
C ARG A 411 -9.13 17.36 -14.11
N ALA A 412 -9.20 16.52 -15.14
CA ALA A 412 -10.45 15.90 -15.57
C ALA A 412 -11.06 15.06 -14.41
N ARG A 413 -12.39 14.98 -14.42
CA ARG A 413 -13.14 14.11 -13.54
C ARG A 413 -12.78 12.66 -13.82
N ALA A 414 -12.48 11.86 -12.78
CA ALA A 414 -12.10 10.47 -12.90
C ALA A 414 -12.20 9.74 -11.55
N GLY A 415 -12.22 8.41 -11.58
CA GLY A 415 -12.18 7.52 -10.42
C GLY A 415 -11.29 6.31 -10.66
N MET A 416 -10.74 5.71 -9.60
CA MET A 416 -9.91 4.51 -9.75
C MET A 416 -10.66 3.29 -10.31
N LEU A 417 -12.00 3.27 -10.24
CA LEU A 417 -12.80 2.16 -10.75
C LEU A 417 -13.28 2.34 -12.19
N ASP A 418 -12.95 3.45 -12.86
CA ASP A 418 -13.54 3.75 -14.18
C ASP A 418 -13.24 2.63 -15.18
N ARG A 419 -11.98 2.21 -15.34
CA ARG A 419 -11.61 1.17 -16.30
C ARG A 419 -12.20 -0.20 -15.99
N CYS A 420 -12.27 -0.59 -14.73
CA CYS A 420 -12.84 -1.87 -14.37
C CYS A 420 -14.37 -1.91 -14.48
N ARG A 421 -15.06 -0.76 -14.38
CA ARG A 421 -16.51 -0.67 -14.65
C ARG A 421 -16.82 -0.90 -16.13
N ASP A 422 -15.96 -0.36 -17.02
CA ASP A 422 -16.14 -0.52 -18.46
C ASP A 422 -16.02 -1.99 -18.91
N THR A 423 -15.37 -2.83 -18.12
CA THR A 423 -15.09 -4.24 -18.44
C THR A 423 -15.74 -5.23 -17.50
N ASP A 424 -16.55 -4.75 -16.53
CA ASP A 424 -17.19 -5.57 -15.47
C ASP A 424 -16.17 -6.41 -14.66
N THR A 425 -15.00 -5.84 -14.42
CA THR A 425 -13.91 -6.50 -13.67
C THR A 425 -13.57 -5.82 -12.34
N CYS A 426 -14.47 -4.98 -11.81
CA CYS A 426 -14.25 -4.34 -10.53
C CYS A 426 -14.30 -5.34 -9.37
N PRO A 427 -13.27 -5.40 -8.50
CA PRO A 427 -13.27 -6.27 -7.34
C PRO A 427 -14.16 -5.74 -6.22
N LYS A 428 -14.52 -6.61 -5.26
CA LYS A 428 -14.97 -6.20 -3.94
C LYS A 428 -13.77 -5.73 -3.14
N ILE A 429 -13.83 -4.54 -2.55
CA ILE A 429 -12.67 -3.88 -1.93
C ILE A 429 -12.93 -3.63 -0.45
N VAL A 430 -12.03 -4.09 0.40
CA VAL A 430 -11.92 -3.68 1.80
C VAL A 430 -10.62 -2.90 1.95
N GLU A 431 -10.72 -1.57 1.93
CA GLU A 431 -9.61 -0.65 2.12
C GLU A 431 -9.41 -0.38 3.61
N THR A 432 -8.19 -0.61 4.11
CA THR A 432 -7.86 -0.43 5.53
C THR A 432 -6.59 0.40 5.69
N PHE A 433 -6.56 1.33 6.65
CA PHE A 433 -5.40 2.18 6.89
C PHE A 433 -5.40 2.74 8.30
N GLY A 434 -4.21 3.10 8.78
CA GLY A 434 -3.98 3.62 10.12
C GLY A 434 -3.76 5.13 10.16
N ALA A 435 -3.35 5.62 11.33
CA ALA A 435 -3.19 7.04 11.58
C ALA A 435 -2.00 7.64 10.82
N THR A 436 -0.90 6.91 10.69
CA THR A 436 0.30 7.38 9.97
C THR A 436 -0.01 7.74 8.52
N GLU A 437 -1.03 7.12 7.90
CA GLU A 437 -1.42 7.42 6.52
C GLU A 437 -1.93 8.84 6.35
N PHE A 438 -2.55 9.43 7.38
CA PHE A 438 -2.91 10.85 7.37
C PHE A 438 -1.70 11.75 7.55
N TRP A 439 -0.86 11.46 8.54
CA TRP A 439 0.22 12.35 8.97
C TRP A 439 1.42 12.35 8.02
N ASP A 440 1.83 11.18 7.58
CA ASP A 440 3.05 10.97 6.80
C ASP A 440 2.77 10.72 5.31
N LEU A 441 1.71 9.96 4.99
CA LEU A 441 1.47 9.39 3.66
C LEU A 441 0.35 10.06 2.86
N ARG A 442 -0.18 11.19 3.32
CA ARG A 442 -1.03 12.08 2.53
C ARG A 442 -2.40 11.50 2.15
N MET A 443 -3.04 10.70 3.05
CA MET A 443 -4.29 9.97 2.75
C MET A 443 -5.51 10.88 2.53
N SER A 444 -5.55 12.04 3.16
CA SER A 444 -6.74 12.92 3.22
C SER A 444 -7.41 13.19 1.86
N PRO A 445 -6.70 13.49 0.75
CA PRO A 445 -7.37 13.72 -0.54
C PRO A 445 -8.12 12.51 -1.08
N GLY A 446 -7.74 11.30 -0.70
CA GLY A 446 -8.48 10.08 -1.06
C GLY A 446 -9.88 9.98 -0.44
N LEU A 447 -10.17 10.80 0.59
CA LEU A 447 -11.44 10.85 1.30
C LEU A 447 -12.28 12.06 0.92
N VAL A 448 -11.64 13.22 0.75
CA VAL A 448 -12.33 14.52 0.65
C VAL A 448 -11.93 15.33 -0.60
N GLY A 449 -11.19 14.72 -1.53
CA GLY A 449 -10.67 15.41 -2.72
C GLY A 449 -9.59 16.44 -2.38
N THR A 450 -9.13 17.15 -3.39
CA THR A 450 -8.08 18.16 -3.26
C THR A 450 -8.59 19.49 -2.67
N ASP A 451 -9.89 19.75 -2.74
CA ASP A 451 -10.51 20.96 -2.17
C ASP A 451 -10.91 20.82 -0.68
N ALA A 452 -10.91 19.59 -0.16
CA ALA A 452 -11.24 19.26 1.23
C ALA A 452 -12.57 19.89 1.72
N LYS A 453 -13.60 19.89 0.86
CA LYS A 453 -14.90 20.52 1.15
C LYS A 453 -16.03 19.53 1.36
N HIS A 454 -15.90 18.33 0.83
CA HIS A 454 -16.97 17.33 0.86
C HIS A 454 -16.36 15.94 1.00
N ASP A 455 -17.03 15.06 1.73
CA ASP A 455 -16.71 13.65 1.72
C ASP A 455 -17.01 13.05 0.35
N ILE A 456 -16.09 12.26 -0.18
CA ILE A 456 -16.30 11.51 -1.42
C ILE A 456 -17.07 10.24 -1.09
N PRO A 457 -18.27 10.00 -1.67
CA PRO A 457 -19.02 8.80 -1.41
C PRO A 457 -18.26 7.55 -1.87
N LEU A 458 -18.45 6.45 -1.14
CA LEU A 458 -17.86 5.17 -1.53
C LEU A 458 -18.78 4.42 -2.49
N PRO A 459 -18.26 3.80 -3.55
CA PRO A 459 -18.99 2.86 -4.38
C PRO A 459 -19.49 1.66 -3.58
N HIS A 460 -20.59 1.02 -4.03
CA HIS A 460 -21.21 -0.12 -3.33
C HIS A 460 -20.28 -1.33 -3.13
N ASN A 461 -19.29 -1.50 -4.01
CA ASN A 461 -18.27 -2.54 -3.95
C ASN A 461 -17.02 -2.17 -3.14
N VAL A 462 -17.05 -1.06 -2.39
CA VAL A 462 -15.95 -0.60 -1.54
C VAL A 462 -16.41 -0.46 -0.10
N ARG A 463 -15.63 -0.99 0.84
CA ARG A 463 -15.71 -0.72 2.27
C ARG A 463 -14.39 -0.14 2.74
N ARG A 464 -14.45 0.85 3.65
CA ARG A 464 -13.29 1.56 4.15
C ARG A 464 -13.26 1.56 5.66
N PHE A 465 -12.10 1.21 6.25
CA PHE A 465 -11.92 1.16 7.69
C PHE A 465 -10.62 1.86 8.08
N TYR A 466 -10.71 2.68 9.11
CA TYR A 466 -9.61 3.44 9.67
C TYR A 466 -9.26 2.94 11.06
N PHE A 467 -7.97 2.78 11.36
CA PHE A 467 -7.46 2.37 12.66
C PHE A 467 -6.85 3.58 13.38
N PRO A 468 -7.58 4.17 14.35
CA PRO A 468 -7.15 5.41 15.01
C PRO A 468 -5.90 5.20 15.89
N GLY A 469 -5.02 6.18 15.88
CA GLY A 469 -3.84 6.22 16.74
C GLY A 469 -2.86 5.09 16.50
N THR A 470 -2.66 4.61 15.25
CA THR A 470 -1.72 3.54 14.93
C THR A 470 -0.50 4.06 14.18
N THR A 471 0.63 3.36 14.31
CA THR A 471 1.80 3.52 13.45
C THR A 471 1.55 2.82 12.11
N HIS A 472 2.39 3.05 11.10
CA HIS A 472 2.30 2.39 9.79
C HIS A 472 2.41 0.86 9.92
N GLY A 473 1.31 0.15 9.72
CA GLY A 473 1.21 -1.30 9.88
C GLY A 473 0.92 -1.79 11.31
N GLY A 474 0.59 -0.89 12.20
CA GLY A 474 0.24 -1.18 13.58
C GLY A 474 1.45 -1.43 14.49
N GLY A 475 1.24 -1.27 15.78
CA GLY A 475 2.21 -1.56 16.83
C GLY A 475 2.22 -3.02 17.25
N ALA A 476 3.14 -3.38 18.13
CA ALA A 476 3.35 -4.76 18.58
C ALA A 476 2.24 -5.30 19.52
N GLY A 477 1.34 -4.45 20.01
CA GLY A 477 0.32 -4.82 21.00
C GLY A 477 0.89 -5.09 22.39
N GLY A 478 0.23 -5.96 23.17
CA GLY A 478 0.73 -6.49 24.43
C GLY A 478 0.45 -5.65 25.66
N PHE A 479 -0.25 -4.54 25.57
CA PHE A 479 -0.66 -3.66 26.67
C PHE A 479 0.49 -3.09 27.53
N PRO A 480 1.60 -2.59 26.94
CA PRO A 480 2.70 -2.01 27.71
C PRO A 480 2.34 -0.61 28.24
N THR A 481 2.80 -0.29 29.45
CA THR A 481 2.72 1.06 30.03
C THR A 481 3.90 1.96 29.65
N ALA A 482 4.92 1.40 29.00
CA ALA A 482 6.06 2.12 28.41
C ALA A 482 6.68 1.29 27.30
N THR A 483 7.26 1.95 26.30
CA THR A 483 8.00 1.33 25.19
C THR A 483 9.34 2.04 24.98
N THR A 484 10.21 1.48 24.15
CA THR A 484 11.50 2.12 23.82
C THR A 484 11.32 3.03 22.61
N PRO A 485 11.89 4.25 22.59
CA PRO A 485 11.93 5.09 21.39
C PRO A 485 12.68 4.38 20.28
N PRO A 486 12.22 4.46 19.01
CA PRO A 486 13.04 4.09 17.86
C PRO A 486 14.30 4.97 17.81
N SER A 487 15.43 4.43 17.38
CA SER A 487 16.73 5.13 17.40
C SER A 487 16.75 6.47 16.66
N ALA A 488 15.91 6.62 15.62
CA ALA A 488 15.81 7.83 14.82
C ALA A 488 14.75 8.83 15.33
N CYS A 489 13.88 8.44 16.27
CA CYS A 489 12.72 9.22 16.71
C CYS A 489 12.81 9.66 18.18
N THR A 490 12.02 10.67 18.54
CA THR A 490 12.03 11.25 19.88
C THR A 490 11.08 10.56 20.86
N LEU A 491 9.87 10.20 20.40
CA LEU A 491 8.84 9.62 21.26
C LEU A 491 8.98 8.10 21.31
N GLN A 492 8.44 7.50 22.38
CA GLN A 492 8.34 6.03 22.51
C GLN A 492 7.60 5.41 21.33
N SER A 493 7.95 4.17 20.96
CA SER A 493 7.28 3.43 19.89
C SER A 493 5.81 3.23 20.21
N ASN A 494 4.95 3.46 19.25
CA ASN A 494 3.51 3.24 19.38
C ASN A 494 3.17 1.74 19.43
N PRO A 495 2.59 1.21 20.52
CA PRO A 495 2.25 -0.21 20.64
C PRO A 495 0.86 -0.57 20.11
N ASN A 496 0.03 0.41 19.69
CA ASN A 496 -1.37 0.17 19.29
C ASN A 496 -1.46 -0.72 18.03
N PRO A 497 -2.03 -1.96 18.11
CA PRO A 497 -2.03 -2.91 17.01
C PRO A 497 -3.16 -2.67 16.00
N GLU A 498 -2.97 -3.15 14.77
CA GLU A 498 -4.00 -3.21 13.71
C GLU A 498 -4.39 -4.66 13.37
N ILE A 499 -3.47 -5.60 13.61
CA ILE A 499 -3.57 -6.97 13.10
C ILE A 499 -4.87 -7.67 13.47
N ASP A 500 -5.37 -7.49 14.69
CA ASP A 500 -6.56 -8.19 15.17
C ASP A 500 -7.82 -7.77 14.39
N THR A 501 -8.01 -6.47 14.18
CA THR A 501 -9.10 -5.94 13.35
C THR A 501 -8.91 -6.26 11.87
N GLN A 502 -7.66 -6.22 11.38
CA GLN A 502 -7.33 -6.56 10.00
C GLN A 502 -7.71 -8.01 9.67
N ARG A 503 -7.52 -8.95 10.60
CA ARG A 503 -7.95 -10.37 10.46
C ARG A 503 -9.47 -10.49 10.35
N ALA A 504 -10.19 -9.81 11.21
CA ALA A 504 -11.67 -9.84 11.17
C ALA A 504 -12.21 -9.26 9.85
N LEU A 505 -11.63 -8.16 9.36
CA LEU A 505 -12.01 -7.55 8.09
C LEU A 505 -11.57 -8.37 6.87
N PHE A 506 -10.48 -9.13 6.96
CA PHE A 506 -10.09 -10.08 5.91
C PHE A 506 -11.06 -11.26 5.82
N VAL A 507 -11.52 -11.80 6.95
CA VAL A 507 -12.60 -12.81 6.96
C VAL A 507 -13.87 -12.22 6.34
N ALA A 508 -14.25 -11.01 6.72
CA ALA A 508 -15.43 -10.36 6.16
C ALA A 508 -15.31 -10.10 4.64
N LEU A 509 -14.10 -9.78 4.11
CA LEU A 509 -13.86 -9.70 2.67
C LEU A 509 -13.99 -11.07 2.00
N THR A 510 -13.48 -12.12 2.63
CA THR A 510 -13.59 -13.50 2.14
C THR A 510 -15.05 -13.91 2.03
N ASP A 511 -15.85 -13.73 3.10
CA ASP A 511 -17.28 -14.00 3.12
C ASP A 511 -18.02 -13.20 2.02
N TRP A 512 -17.62 -11.94 1.84
CA TRP A 512 -18.22 -11.12 0.79
C TRP A 512 -17.91 -11.64 -0.61
N VAL A 513 -16.68 -12.07 -0.85
CA VAL A 513 -16.27 -12.63 -2.16
C VAL A 513 -16.97 -13.94 -2.45
N VAL A 514 -17.00 -14.86 -1.48
CA VAL A 514 -17.46 -16.24 -1.67
C VAL A 514 -18.97 -16.36 -1.55
N GLU A 515 -19.56 -15.76 -0.52
CA GLU A 515 -20.96 -15.95 -0.12
C GLU A 515 -21.85 -14.72 -0.45
N GLY A 516 -21.25 -13.60 -0.83
CA GLY A 516 -21.98 -12.36 -1.03
C GLY A 516 -22.33 -11.62 0.27
N LYS A 517 -21.96 -12.14 1.44
CA LYS A 517 -22.23 -11.55 2.76
C LYS A 517 -21.40 -10.29 2.95
N ARG A 518 -22.06 -9.14 2.99
CA ARG A 518 -21.41 -7.85 3.08
C ARG A 518 -20.58 -7.70 4.38
N PRO A 519 -19.40 -7.05 4.33
CA PRO A 519 -18.69 -6.61 5.52
C PRO A 519 -19.51 -5.60 6.33
N PRO A 520 -19.16 -5.35 7.59
CA PRO A 520 -19.74 -4.24 8.34
C PRO A 520 -19.70 -2.92 7.58
N HIS A 521 -20.53 -1.94 7.98
CA HIS A 521 -20.49 -0.60 7.39
C HIS A 521 -19.11 0.05 7.54
N SER A 522 -18.74 0.85 6.55
CA SER A 522 -17.47 1.60 6.56
C SER A 522 -17.36 2.49 7.79
N ARG A 523 -16.16 2.50 8.41
CA ARG A 523 -15.87 3.34 9.59
C ARG A 523 -14.53 4.05 9.40
N TYR A 524 -14.59 5.33 9.15
CA TYR A 524 -13.44 6.21 8.98
C TYR A 524 -13.83 7.65 9.33
N PRO A 525 -12.89 8.54 9.66
CA PRO A 525 -13.24 9.92 10.01
C PRO A 525 -13.82 10.63 8.78
N ARG A 526 -14.95 11.32 8.97
CA ARG A 526 -15.67 12.05 7.94
C ARG A 526 -15.66 13.55 8.20
N LEU A 527 -15.69 14.33 7.13
CA LEU A 527 -15.73 15.78 7.20
C LEU A 527 -17.10 16.29 7.69
N ASP A 528 -18.18 15.70 7.18
CA ASP A 528 -19.56 16.05 7.56
C ASP A 528 -19.91 15.70 9.02
N GLU A 529 -19.18 14.75 9.63
CA GLU A 529 -19.28 14.42 11.06
C GLU A 529 -18.37 15.30 11.93
N GLY A 530 -17.58 16.21 11.34
CA GLY A 530 -16.62 17.04 12.04
C GLY A 530 -15.42 16.26 12.61
N LEU A 531 -15.15 15.06 12.07
CA LEU A 531 -14.05 14.18 12.49
C LEU A 531 -12.77 14.40 11.70
N LEU A 532 -12.84 15.01 10.50
CA LEU A 532 -11.68 15.49 9.74
C LEU A 532 -11.56 17.00 9.91
N VAL A 533 -10.40 17.46 10.37
CA VAL A 533 -10.13 18.84 10.71
C VAL A 533 -8.76 19.30 10.21
N ARG A 534 -8.49 20.60 10.24
CA ARG A 534 -7.15 21.12 9.95
C ARG A 534 -6.13 20.57 10.94
N PRO A 535 -4.87 20.33 10.52
CA PRO A 535 -3.80 19.79 11.37
C PRO A 535 -3.24 20.86 12.32
N THR A 536 -4.12 21.47 13.11
CA THR A 536 -3.76 22.45 14.14
C THR A 536 -4.23 21.99 15.50
N LYS A 537 -3.49 22.34 16.54
CA LYS A 537 -3.82 21.99 17.91
C LYS A 537 -5.26 22.40 18.29
N ALA A 538 -5.66 23.60 17.88
CA ALA A 538 -6.99 24.14 18.18
C ALA A 538 -8.10 23.39 17.42
N ALA A 539 -7.93 23.12 16.12
CA ALA A 539 -8.96 22.46 15.30
C ALA A 539 -9.13 20.99 15.70
N MET A 540 -8.04 20.30 16.03
CA MET A 540 -8.06 18.92 16.50
C MET A 540 -8.65 18.77 17.90
N GLY A 541 -8.59 19.83 18.75
CA GLY A 541 -8.86 19.75 20.17
C GLY A 541 -7.72 19.06 20.95
N PHE A 542 -6.48 19.14 20.43
CA PHE A 542 -5.35 18.41 20.98
C PHE A 542 -4.92 18.98 22.34
N PRO A 543 -4.85 18.16 23.43
CA PRO A 543 -4.48 18.61 24.75
C PRO A 543 -3.01 19.07 24.82
N THR A 544 -2.68 19.91 25.80
CA THR A 544 -1.27 20.20 26.10
C THR A 544 -0.69 19.08 26.95
N VAL A 545 0.00 18.15 26.31
CA VAL A 545 0.64 17.00 26.96
C VAL A 545 2.08 17.36 27.31
N PRO A 546 2.53 17.21 28.58
CA PRO A 546 3.90 17.49 28.96
C PRO A 546 4.92 16.69 28.14
N GLY A 547 5.96 17.37 27.66
CA GLY A 547 7.03 16.74 26.88
C GLY A 547 6.68 16.34 25.46
N LEU A 548 5.48 16.63 24.96
CA LEU A 548 5.06 16.33 23.60
C LEU A 548 5.27 17.55 22.67
N PRO A 549 6.24 17.49 21.75
CA PRO A 549 6.50 18.57 20.80
C PRO A 549 5.48 18.50 19.63
N PHE A 550 4.34 19.17 19.79
CA PHE A 550 3.36 19.30 18.71
C PHE A 550 3.38 20.73 18.16
N SER A 551 3.47 20.85 16.85
CA SER A 551 3.32 22.12 16.13
C SER A 551 2.21 22.03 15.10
N ASP A 552 1.54 23.15 14.85
CA ASP A 552 0.50 23.23 13.81
C ASP A 552 1.10 22.95 12.43
N ASN A 553 0.34 22.27 11.56
CA ASN A 553 0.71 21.85 10.20
C ASN A 553 1.98 20.98 10.20
N PHE A 554 2.02 20.02 11.11
CA PHE A 554 3.16 19.11 11.28
C PHE A 554 3.16 17.95 10.26
N GLU A 555 2.00 17.66 9.67
CA GLU A 555 1.85 16.58 8.68
C GLU A 555 2.66 16.83 7.40
N ASN A 556 2.96 15.76 6.67
CA ASN A 556 3.51 15.87 5.32
C ASN A 556 2.43 16.35 4.35
N PRO A 557 2.56 17.54 3.75
CA PRO A 557 1.54 18.10 2.86
C PRO A 557 1.50 17.35 1.52
N VAL A 558 0.37 17.42 0.82
CA VAL A 558 0.28 17.06 -0.60
C VAL A 558 0.73 18.27 -1.43
N LEU A 559 1.70 18.07 -2.28
CA LEU A 559 2.22 19.09 -3.19
C LEU A 559 1.75 18.80 -4.62
N ASP A 560 1.33 19.83 -5.32
CA ASP A 560 1.03 19.74 -6.74
C ASP A 560 2.28 20.12 -7.53
N TYR A 561 2.90 19.14 -8.18
CA TYR A 561 4.15 19.31 -8.92
C TYR A 561 3.91 19.57 -10.40
N ASP A 562 4.70 20.47 -10.98
CA ASP A 562 4.87 20.55 -12.43
C ASP A 562 5.94 19.55 -12.88
N LEU A 563 5.48 18.40 -13.34
CA LEU A 563 6.32 17.32 -13.86
C LEU A 563 6.63 17.46 -15.36
N GLY A 564 6.11 18.53 -15.97
CA GLY A 564 6.30 18.86 -17.38
C GLY A 564 5.19 18.38 -18.32
N PRO A 565 5.16 18.90 -19.57
CA PRO A 565 4.00 18.78 -20.47
C PRO A 565 3.77 17.38 -21.05
N LYS A 566 4.71 16.46 -20.87
CA LYS A 566 4.60 15.07 -21.36
C LYS A 566 4.22 14.09 -20.25
N PHE A 567 3.99 14.56 -19.03
CA PHE A 567 3.51 13.73 -17.93
C PHE A 567 1.99 13.68 -17.93
N ILE A 568 1.43 12.47 -17.79
CA ILE A 568 -0.02 12.23 -17.76
C ILE A 568 -0.42 11.96 -16.31
N TYR A 569 -0.97 12.99 -15.67
CA TYR A 569 -1.25 12.96 -14.23
C TYR A 569 -2.29 11.91 -13.83
N ASN A 570 -3.37 11.75 -14.62
CA ASN A 570 -4.49 10.87 -14.26
C ASN A 570 -4.07 9.42 -13.98
N ASP A 571 -3.18 8.89 -14.80
CA ASP A 571 -2.72 7.51 -14.72
C ASP A 571 -1.22 7.39 -14.41
N MET A 572 -0.59 8.50 -14.07
CA MET A 572 0.82 8.58 -13.69
C MET A 572 1.71 7.87 -14.72
N SER A 573 1.52 8.23 -16.00
CA SER A 573 2.31 7.74 -17.12
C SER A 573 3.03 8.90 -17.82
N GLY A 574 3.74 8.61 -18.90
CA GLY A 574 4.43 9.62 -19.71
C GLY A 574 5.87 9.86 -19.24
N ILE A 575 6.31 11.11 -19.35
CA ILE A 575 7.72 11.49 -19.17
C ILE A 575 7.79 12.68 -18.24
N ILE A 576 8.52 12.54 -17.14
CA ILE A 576 8.93 13.66 -16.30
C ILE A 576 10.04 14.41 -17.05
N SER A 577 9.85 15.69 -17.29
CA SER A 577 10.83 16.54 -17.97
C SER A 577 11.34 17.68 -17.11
N ASN A 578 10.67 17.97 -16.00
CA ASN A 578 11.07 18.99 -15.02
C ASN A 578 11.64 18.30 -13.77
N GLU A 579 12.96 18.38 -13.62
CA GLU A 579 13.66 17.84 -12.45
C GLU A 579 14.67 18.88 -11.90
N PRO A 580 14.57 19.26 -10.62
CA PRO A 580 13.46 18.97 -9.71
C PRO A 580 12.16 19.60 -10.19
N PRO A 581 11.00 18.99 -9.92
CA PRO A 581 9.73 19.57 -10.30
C PRO A 581 9.42 20.82 -9.48
N THR A 582 8.77 21.80 -10.11
CA THR A 582 8.32 23.01 -9.41
C THR A 582 7.03 22.71 -8.63
N VAL A 583 6.97 23.13 -7.37
CA VAL A 583 5.73 23.11 -6.59
C VAL A 583 4.82 24.24 -7.04
N GLN A 584 3.70 23.90 -7.65
CA GLN A 584 2.70 24.90 -8.13
C GLN A 584 1.82 25.39 -6.98
N GLN A 585 1.43 24.47 -6.09
CA GLN A 585 0.61 24.78 -4.91
C GLN A 585 0.69 23.68 -3.86
N VAL A 586 0.32 24.04 -2.64
CA VAL A 586 0.13 23.11 -1.52
C VAL A 586 -1.35 22.77 -1.43
N ILE A 587 -1.68 21.49 -1.52
CA ILE A 587 -3.06 20.99 -1.40
C ILE A 587 -3.44 20.90 0.09
N THR A 588 -4.65 21.33 0.39
CA THR A 588 -5.18 21.23 1.76
C THR A 588 -5.30 19.76 2.19
N THR A 589 -4.64 19.43 3.30
CA THR A 589 -4.76 18.15 3.99
C THR A 589 -5.55 18.31 5.28
N LEU A 590 -6.23 17.24 5.67
CA LEU A 590 -6.97 17.14 6.93
C LEU A 590 -6.45 15.94 7.71
N VAL A 591 -6.63 16.00 9.05
CA VAL A 591 -6.26 14.92 9.97
C VAL A 591 -7.43 14.59 10.88
N PRO A 592 -7.45 13.40 11.51
CA PRO A 592 -8.51 13.07 12.46
C PRO A 592 -8.52 13.98 13.69
N ARG A 593 -9.72 14.28 14.18
CA ARG A 593 -9.94 14.95 15.47
C ARG A 593 -9.58 14.00 16.62
N VAL A 594 -9.20 14.57 17.78
CA VAL A 594 -8.83 13.80 18.97
C VAL A 594 -9.78 14.07 20.15
N ASN A 595 -9.78 13.15 21.11
CA ASN A 595 -10.46 13.31 22.39
C ASN A 595 -9.57 14.06 23.42
N ALA A 596 -10.06 14.17 24.66
CA ALA A 596 -9.33 14.86 25.76
C ALA A 596 -7.99 14.18 26.13
N ASP A 597 -7.79 12.93 25.74
CA ASP A 597 -6.53 12.21 25.96
C ASP A 597 -5.53 12.41 24.81
N GLY A 598 -5.92 13.11 23.75
CA GLY A 598 -5.13 13.25 22.54
C GLY A 598 -5.19 12.02 21.62
N ASN A 599 -6.06 11.06 21.90
CA ASN A 599 -6.31 9.90 21.05
C ASN A 599 -7.31 10.24 19.94
N GLU A 600 -7.02 9.83 18.72
CA GLU A 600 -7.88 10.08 17.56
C GLU A 600 -9.23 9.40 17.71
N ILE A 601 -10.29 10.06 17.23
CA ILE A 601 -11.66 9.59 17.28
C ILE A 601 -12.18 9.27 15.88
N GLY A 602 -13.15 8.39 15.79
CA GLY A 602 -13.66 7.83 14.53
C GLY A 602 -12.96 6.52 14.16
N GLY A 603 -13.43 5.88 13.10
CA GLY A 603 -12.89 4.60 12.63
C GLY A 603 -13.18 3.41 13.54
N VAL A 604 -12.27 2.43 13.54
CA VAL A 604 -12.35 1.19 14.30
C VAL A 604 -11.21 1.14 15.31
N PRO A 605 -11.45 1.58 16.56
CA PRO A 605 -10.41 1.52 17.58
C PRO A 605 -10.12 0.08 17.99
N SER A 606 -8.84 -0.27 18.16
CA SER A 606 -8.41 -1.54 18.72
C SER A 606 -8.87 -1.68 20.18
N VAL A 607 -8.83 -2.90 20.73
CA VAL A 607 -9.09 -3.13 22.15
C VAL A 607 -8.17 -2.28 23.03
N GLN A 608 -6.88 -2.16 22.66
CA GLN A 608 -5.90 -1.36 23.36
C GLN A 608 -6.20 0.16 23.28
N HIS A 609 -6.73 0.63 22.18
CA HIS A 609 -7.14 2.04 22.02
C HIS A 609 -8.44 2.35 22.79
N GLN A 610 -9.33 1.39 22.96
CA GLN A 610 -10.58 1.54 23.75
C GLN A 610 -10.32 1.50 25.27
N ALA A 611 -9.29 0.75 25.70
CA ALA A 611 -8.81 0.74 27.09
C ALA A 611 -7.38 1.32 27.12
N PRO A 612 -7.21 2.65 26.92
CA PRO A 612 -5.92 3.24 26.59
C PRO A 612 -4.97 3.32 27.81
N LEU A 613 -3.69 3.09 27.55
CA LEU A 613 -2.60 3.24 28.50
C LEU A 613 -1.80 4.53 28.30
N GLY A 614 -2.17 5.32 27.30
CA GLY A 614 -1.54 6.58 26.94
C GLY A 614 -2.17 7.21 25.72
N THR A 615 -1.54 8.24 25.18
CA THR A 615 -1.85 8.82 23.87
C THR A 615 -1.10 8.05 22.81
N TYR A 616 -1.82 7.51 21.86
CA TYR A 616 -1.30 6.81 20.68
C TYR A 616 -1.32 7.77 19.49
N LEU A 617 -0.17 8.02 18.90
CA LEU A 617 0.01 9.00 17.83
C LEU A 617 0.33 8.31 16.51
N GLY A 618 -0.29 8.74 15.41
CA GLY A 618 0.06 8.31 14.06
C GLY A 618 1.38 8.92 13.54
N TRP A 619 2.09 9.67 14.34
CA TRP A 619 3.31 10.38 14.00
C TRP A 619 4.34 10.34 15.13
N ASN A 620 5.61 10.56 14.77
CA ASN A 620 6.72 10.75 15.69
C ASN A 620 7.66 11.81 15.12
N VAL A 621 8.64 12.26 15.88
CA VAL A 621 9.51 13.38 15.52
C VAL A 621 10.94 12.89 15.34
N MET A 622 11.60 13.30 14.24
CA MET A 622 13.02 13.00 13.99
C MET A 622 13.90 13.62 15.09
N ALA A 623 14.68 12.78 15.76
CA ALA A 623 15.52 13.17 16.88
C ALA A 623 16.81 13.91 16.45
N ALA A 624 17.35 13.61 15.27
CA ALA A 624 18.62 14.11 14.80
C ALA A 624 18.71 14.14 13.26
N GLY A 625 19.81 14.68 12.74
CA GLY A 625 20.11 14.73 11.31
C GLY A 625 19.46 15.92 10.61
N PHE A 626 19.54 15.93 9.28
CA PHE A 626 19.05 17.02 8.43
C PHE A 626 17.54 17.30 8.65
N PHE A 627 16.75 16.25 8.82
CA PHE A 627 15.29 16.34 9.02
C PHE A 627 14.88 16.42 10.48
N LYS A 628 15.79 16.79 11.41
CA LYS A 628 15.48 16.94 12.83
C LYS A 628 14.24 17.84 13.04
N GLY A 629 13.30 17.37 13.85
CA GLY A 629 12.06 18.10 14.16
C GLY A 629 10.94 17.89 13.14
N GLN A 630 11.17 17.22 12.00
CA GLN A 630 10.13 16.80 11.05
C GLN A 630 9.55 15.44 11.44
N ILE A 631 8.56 14.95 10.66
CA ILE A 631 7.99 13.62 10.87
C ILE A 631 9.08 12.55 10.75
N CYS A 632 9.09 11.63 11.72
CA CYS A 632 9.90 10.43 11.69
C CYS A 632 9.16 9.38 10.85
N ALA A 633 9.55 9.22 9.58
CA ALA A 633 8.83 8.50 8.56
C ALA A 633 8.33 7.10 9.00
N PHE A 634 7.09 6.80 8.70
CA PHE A 634 6.39 5.53 8.98
C PHE A 634 6.22 5.20 10.47
N THR A 635 6.59 6.11 11.37
CA THR A 635 6.68 5.81 12.81
C THR A 635 5.65 6.61 13.59
N GLY A 636 4.81 5.91 14.36
CA GLY A 636 3.92 6.50 15.35
C GLY A 636 4.58 6.64 16.72
N GLY A 637 4.08 7.56 17.52
CA GLY A 637 4.55 7.83 18.88
C GLY A 637 3.61 7.31 19.96
N PHE A 638 4.14 7.14 21.16
CA PHE A 638 3.39 6.77 22.35
C PHE A 638 3.79 7.68 23.52
N VAL A 639 2.79 8.26 24.20
CA VAL A 639 2.99 9.08 25.39
C VAL A 639 2.15 8.47 26.52
N PRO A 640 2.76 7.67 27.41
CA PRO A 640 2.04 6.98 28.47
C PRO A 640 1.29 7.92 29.39
N PHE A 641 0.21 7.45 29.99
CA PHE A 641 -0.43 8.15 31.12
C PHE A 641 0.41 8.01 32.38
N ALA A 642 0.31 8.99 33.26
CA ALA A 642 0.84 8.86 34.61
C ALA A 642 0.22 7.64 35.31
N LYS A 643 0.99 6.93 36.11
CA LYS A 643 0.50 5.74 36.80
C LYS A 643 -0.50 6.10 37.90
N SER A 644 -0.16 7.10 38.71
CA SER A 644 -0.99 7.56 39.84
C SER A 644 -1.49 9.00 39.64
N ALA A 645 -2.53 9.38 40.41
CA ALA A 645 -3.02 10.75 40.47
C ALA A 645 -1.95 11.72 40.98
N VAL A 646 -1.08 11.27 41.87
CA VAL A 646 0.04 12.06 42.41
C VAL A 646 1.05 12.38 41.33
N ASP A 647 1.45 11.41 40.54
CA ASP A 647 2.41 11.57 39.43
C ASP A 647 1.82 12.50 38.35
N ARG A 648 0.53 12.37 38.06
CA ARG A 648 -0.19 13.20 37.10
C ARG A 648 -0.15 14.68 37.53
N VAL A 649 -0.48 14.96 38.81
CA VAL A 649 -0.46 16.32 39.36
C VAL A 649 0.96 16.90 39.33
N ALA A 650 1.95 16.11 39.74
CA ALA A 650 3.36 16.55 39.74
C ALA A 650 3.89 16.89 38.34
N SER A 651 3.44 16.17 37.30
CA SER A 651 3.82 16.42 35.91
C SER A 651 2.95 17.46 35.20
N HIS A 652 1.91 17.99 35.85
CA HIS A 652 0.90 18.87 35.24
C HIS A 652 0.21 18.25 33.99
N ASP A 653 0.06 16.92 33.95
CA ASP A 653 -0.61 16.26 32.88
C ASP A 653 -2.13 16.45 32.98
N PRO A 654 -2.82 17.00 31.97
CA PRO A 654 -4.27 17.17 31.98
C PRO A 654 -5.03 15.84 31.83
N ARG A 655 -4.38 14.78 31.36
CA ARG A 655 -5.00 13.49 31.13
C ARG A 655 -5.11 12.71 32.45
N PRO A 656 -6.25 12.06 32.75
CA PRO A 656 -6.36 11.21 33.93
C PRO A 656 -5.30 10.11 33.97
N SER A 657 -4.77 9.79 35.13
CA SER A 657 -3.83 8.70 35.37
C SER A 657 -4.49 7.34 35.19
N LEU A 658 -3.68 6.27 35.11
CA LEU A 658 -4.18 4.90 35.04
C LEU A 658 -5.01 4.52 36.26
N GLU A 659 -4.57 4.96 37.47
CA GLU A 659 -5.29 4.80 38.73
C GLU A 659 -6.67 5.50 38.70
N GLU A 660 -6.75 6.72 38.24
CA GLU A 660 -8.02 7.47 38.12
C GLU A 660 -8.97 6.84 37.09
N ARG A 661 -8.44 6.18 36.06
CA ARG A 661 -9.24 5.54 34.97
C ARG A 661 -9.78 4.19 35.35
N TYR A 662 -8.93 3.36 35.94
CA TYR A 662 -9.21 1.92 36.10
C TYR A 662 -9.27 1.47 37.56
N GLY A 663 -8.75 2.28 38.46
CA GLY A 663 -8.66 1.97 39.87
C GLY A 663 -7.63 0.89 40.20
N THR A 664 -7.87 -0.34 39.74
CA THR A 664 -7.02 -1.51 39.96
C THR A 664 -6.80 -2.30 38.68
N GLN A 665 -5.92 -3.33 38.72
CA GLN A 665 -5.74 -4.27 37.62
C GLN A 665 -7.07 -4.94 37.21
N ASP A 666 -7.95 -5.26 38.17
CA ASP A 666 -9.26 -5.85 37.87
C ASP A 666 -10.16 -4.90 37.08
N GLY A 667 -10.14 -3.60 37.42
CA GLY A 667 -10.86 -2.59 36.65
C GLY A 667 -10.35 -2.46 35.20
N TYR A 668 -9.01 -2.50 35.03
CA TYR A 668 -8.41 -2.55 33.69
C TYR A 668 -8.84 -3.79 32.91
N ASN A 669 -8.79 -4.97 33.54
CA ASN A 669 -9.22 -6.22 32.94
C ASN A 669 -10.69 -6.18 32.49
N CYS A 670 -11.57 -5.57 33.30
CA CYS A 670 -12.98 -5.40 32.95
C CYS A 670 -13.15 -4.45 31.75
N ALA A 671 -12.40 -3.35 31.68
CA ALA A 671 -12.41 -2.42 30.54
C ALA A 671 -11.96 -3.12 29.24
N VAL A 672 -10.91 -3.93 29.30
CA VAL A 672 -10.43 -4.70 28.15
C VAL A 672 -11.46 -5.75 27.70
N ARG A 673 -12.09 -6.46 28.63
CA ARG A 673 -13.16 -7.45 28.28
C ARG A 673 -14.35 -6.77 27.63
N LEU A 674 -14.79 -5.62 28.18
CA LEU A 674 -15.89 -4.83 27.60
C LEU A 674 -15.55 -4.40 26.16
N ALA A 675 -14.34 -3.87 25.92
CA ALA A 675 -13.87 -3.47 24.60
C ALA A 675 -13.81 -4.64 23.63
N ALA A 676 -13.26 -5.78 24.06
CA ALA A 676 -13.13 -6.98 23.23
C ALA A 676 -14.52 -7.56 22.85
N LYS A 677 -15.45 -7.69 23.80
CA LYS A 677 -16.84 -8.15 23.55
C LYS A 677 -17.55 -7.22 22.56
N GLY A 678 -17.45 -5.90 22.76
CA GLY A 678 -18.03 -4.92 21.84
C GLY A 678 -17.46 -5.03 20.42
N ALA A 679 -16.15 -5.24 20.27
CA ALA A 679 -15.52 -5.41 18.97
C ALA A 679 -15.93 -6.72 18.28
N VAL A 680 -16.07 -7.82 19.02
CA VAL A 680 -16.57 -9.11 18.48
C VAL A 680 -18.01 -8.97 18.00
N ALA A 681 -18.90 -8.41 18.82
CA ALA A 681 -20.32 -8.18 18.46
C ALA A 681 -20.46 -7.34 17.18
N GLN A 682 -19.54 -6.37 16.96
CA GLN A 682 -19.50 -5.53 15.77
C GLN A 682 -18.78 -6.16 14.57
N ARG A 683 -18.33 -7.40 14.67
CA ARG A 683 -17.54 -8.12 13.66
C ARG A 683 -16.22 -7.40 13.30
N MET A 684 -15.64 -6.65 14.25
CA MET A 684 -14.36 -5.94 14.13
C MET A 684 -13.20 -6.68 14.84
N LEU A 685 -13.51 -7.78 15.51
CA LEU A 685 -12.56 -8.66 16.18
C LEU A 685 -13.06 -10.10 16.07
N LEU A 686 -12.15 -11.05 15.81
CA LEU A 686 -12.50 -12.47 15.88
C LEU A 686 -12.56 -12.94 17.35
N GLN A 687 -13.45 -13.88 17.65
CA GLN A 687 -13.54 -14.45 19.01
C GLN A 687 -12.20 -15.02 19.47
N ALA A 688 -11.50 -15.75 18.60
CA ALA A 688 -10.18 -16.31 18.91
C ALA A 688 -9.12 -15.24 19.28
N ASP A 689 -9.20 -14.04 18.66
CA ASP A 689 -8.32 -12.94 19.02
C ASP A 689 -8.73 -12.28 20.35
N ALA A 690 -10.03 -12.18 20.64
CA ALA A 690 -10.51 -11.75 21.96
C ALA A 690 -10.03 -12.70 23.07
N ASP A 691 -10.14 -14.01 22.84
CA ASP A 691 -9.68 -15.05 23.78
C ASP A 691 -8.17 -15.01 24.03
N ARG A 692 -7.39 -14.49 23.08
CA ARG A 692 -5.94 -14.25 23.21
C ARG A 692 -5.65 -12.93 23.93
N LEU A 693 -6.35 -11.84 23.62
CA LEU A 693 -6.08 -10.50 24.14
C LEU A 693 -6.45 -10.35 25.63
N ILE A 694 -7.58 -10.95 26.06
CA ILE A 694 -8.06 -10.84 27.43
C ILE A 694 -7.04 -11.40 28.45
N PRO A 695 -6.50 -12.60 28.32
CA PRO A 695 -5.43 -13.10 29.20
C PRO A 695 -4.15 -12.27 29.13
N GLN A 696 -3.78 -11.73 27.96
CA GLN A 696 -2.62 -10.86 27.82
C GLN A 696 -2.77 -9.58 28.66
N ALA A 697 -3.96 -8.95 28.64
CA ALA A 697 -4.24 -7.78 29.46
C ALA A 697 -4.21 -8.14 30.97
N ALA A 698 -4.75 -9.29 31.36
CA ALA A 698 -4.70 -9.74 32.74
C ALA A 698 -3.26 -9.96 33.26
N ALA A 699 -2.37 -10.42 32.37
CA ALA A 699 -0.96 -10.64 32.69
C ALA A 699 -0.09 -9.35 32.59
N SER A 700 -0.63 -8.23 32.15
CA SER A 700 0.16 -7.02 31.86
C SER A 700 0.61 -6.24 33.11
N ASN A 701 -0.02 -6.47 34.27
CA ASN A 701 0.31 -5.82 35.53
C ASN A 701 0.37 -4.27 35.43
N VAL A 702 -0.59 -3.67 34.72
CA VAL A 702 -0.71 -2.23 34.52
C VAL A 702 -0.85 -1.48 35.85
N LEU A 703 -1.66 -2.03 36.76
CA LEU A 703 -1.95 -1.49 38.08
C LEU A 703 -1.81 -2.59 39.16
N PRO A 704 -1.72 -2.20 40.45
CA PRO A 704 -1.87 -3.15 41.56
C PRO A 704 -3.26 -3.79 41.57
N THR A 705 -3.33 -5.01 42.11
CA THR A 705 -4.61 -5.74 42.30
C THR A 705 -5.46 -5.18 43.41
N THR A 706 -4.86 -4.42 44.37
CA THR A 706 -5.53 -3.76 45.49
C THR A 706 -5.26 -2.26 45.43
N GLY A 707 -6.28 -1.45 45.70
CA GLY A 707 -6.20 -0.01 45.69
C GLY A 707 -6.93 0.63 46.90
N SER A 708 -6.98 1.94 46.92
CA SER A 708 -7.78 2.72 47.89
C SER A 708 -9.29 2.40 47.76
N ALA A 709 -10.09 2.89 48.68
CA ALA A 709 -11.55 2.73 48.62
C ALA A 709 -12.15 3.37 47.35
N SER A 710 -11.55 4.45 46.83
CA SER A 710 -11.95 5.06 45.54
C SER A 710 -11.57 4.18 44.34
N ASP A 711 -10.38 3.63 44.33
CA ASP A 711 -9.89 2.77 43.25
C ASP A 711 -10.73 1.49 43.12
N ASN A 712 -11.05 0.88 44.27
CA ASN A 712 -11.92 -0.29 44.31
C ASN A 712 -13.34 0.04 43.81
N ARG A 713 -13.87 1.25 44.06
CA ARG A 713 -15.17 1.67 43.51
C ARG A 713 -15.10 1.88 41.98
N THR A 714 -14.04 2.50 41.46
CA THR A 714 -13.82 2.67 40.02
C THR A 714 -13.75 1.30 39.32
N ALA A 715 -12.96 0.38 39.84
CA ALA A 715 -12.86 -0.97 39.34
C ALA A 715 -14.20 -1.73 39.33
N ALA A 716 -14.94 -1.63 40.48
CA ALA A 716 -16.26 -2.26 40.61
C ALA A 716 -17.28 -1.72 39.58
N LEU A 717 -17.24 -0.41 39.30
CA LEU A 717 -18.09 0.21 38.29
C LEU A 717 -17.79 -0.34 36.89
N LEU A 718 -16.52 -0.37 36.47
CA LEU A 718 -16.12 -0.94 35.18
C LEU A 718 -16.53 -2.41 35.03
N CYS A 719 -16.35 -3.21 36.09
CA CYS A 719 -16.77 -4.62 36.07
C CYS A 719 -18.30 -4.78 36.10
N SER A 720 -19.05 -3.82 36.62
CA SER A 720 -20.50 -3.83 36.54
C SER A 720 -21.01 -3.50 35.13
N LEU A 721 -20.36 -2.54 34.43
CA LEU A 721 -20.66 -2.21 33.03
C LEU A 721 -20.36 -3.41 32.09
N GLU A 722 -19.26 -4.09 32.34
CA GLU A 722 -18.91 -5.31 31.57
C GLU A 722 -19.99 -6.40 31.75
N ARG A 723 -20.48 -6.64 32.97
CA ARG A 723 -21.57 -7.63 33.22
C ARG A 723 -22.90 -7.22 32.61
N LEU A 724 -23.23 -5.92 32.59
CA LEU A 724 -24.46 -5.41 31.98
C LEU A 724 -24.44 -5.60 30.46
N SER A 725 -23.29 -5.50 29.81
CA SER A 725 -23.14 -5.77 28.37
C SER A 725 -23.50 -7.21 28.01
N ASP A 726 -23.27 -8.19 28.90
CA ASP A 726 -23.63 -9.59 28.71
C ASP A 726 -25.15 -9.84 28.70
N GLN A 727 -25.90 -9.00 29.44
CA GLN A 727 -27.36 -9.15 29.56
C GLN A 727 -28.13 -8.56 28.38
N HIS A 728 -27.52 -7.67 27.59
CA HIS A 728 -28.17 -7.02 26.45
C HIS A 728 -27.74 -7.59 25.09
N GLY A 729 -26.72 -8.45 25.05
CA GLY A 729 -26.22 -9.07 23.82
C GLY A 729 -27.14 -10.15 23.21
N ASP A 730 -28.15 -10.62 23.95
CA ASP A 730 -29.07 -11.69 23.49
C ASP A 730 -30.29 -11.18 22.72
N HIS A 731 -30.50 -9.87 22.55
CA HIS A 731 -31.75 -9.31 22.01
C HIS A 731 -31.68 -8.60 20.65
N ASP A 732 -30.49 -8.35 20.08
CA ASP A 732 -30.35 -7.62 18.81
C ASP A 732 -29.76 -8.49 17.68
N SER A 733 -30.42 -9.60 17.35
CA SER A 733 -30.08 -10.43 16.17
C SER A 733 -31.15 -10.44 15.09
N ASP A 734 -31.95 -9.39 14.97
CA ASP A 734 -32.93 -9.30 13.89
C ASP A 734 -33.17 -7.83 13.48
N ASP A 735 -32.21 -7.22 12.82
CA ASP A 735 -32.48 -6.05 11.98
C ASP A 735 -32.21 -6.41 10.52
N GLY A 736 -33.34 -6.56 9.83
CA GLY A 736 -33.44 -6.90 8.43
C GLY A 736 -32.69 -5.95 7.51
N ASP A 737 -32.18 -6.52 6.45
CA ASP A 737 -31.76 -5.87 5.23
C ASP A 737 -32.86 -4.93 4.71
N GLU A 738 -32.72 -3.64 4.88
CA GLU A 738 -33.33 -2.63 4.01
C GLU A 738 -32.24 -1.65 3.54
N ASP A 739 -32.06 -1.62 2.22
CA ASP A 739 -31.36 -0.84 1.19
C ASP A 739 -30.32 0.25 1.58
#